data_6e211e4aa20793bda0eec842a54e6c73
#
_entry.id   6e211e4aa20793bda0eec842a54e6c73
#
_cell.length_a   1.000
_cell.length_b   1.000
_cell.length_c   1.000
_cell.angle_alpha   90.00
_cell.angle_beta   90.00
_cell.angle_gamma   90.00
#
_symmetry.space_group_name_H-M   'P 1'
#
loop_
_entity.id
_entity.type
_entity.pdbx_description
1 polymer ?
#
loop_
_entity_poly.entity_id
_entity_poly.type
_entity_poly.pdbx_seq_one_letter_code
_entity_poly.pdbx_strand_id
1 'polypeptide(L)'
;MKKILDFLVGNSQKEKTLFLPLYLLAFLLLVSCAKMGQPDGGWYDETPPKVIGADPADGGVGVKSKKVSIYFDEFIKLDNPSEKVIVSPPQLEAPEIKAAGKKITVSLVDSLKPNTTYTIDFSDAISDNNENNPMGNFTYSFSTGEVIDTMEVSGYVLEAENLEPIKGILVGLYSDQADSAFKTKPMLRVSRTDSRGRFVVKGIAPGSYRIYALQDMDGNYMFNQKSEKLAFSHDIIVPSCKPDVRQDTTWIDTLHIKSIAQVDYTHFYPDDIVLRAFTETLTDRYFLKSERKEPNNFSLFFSYGDSILPTIKGLNFNEKDAFLLEAAEKKDTLTYWLKDTALVNQDTLRMELAYRMTDSTGVLVNKLDTLEILAKTPYAKRQKQLNKELEDWTKKQEKLKKKGEPYDSIMPLKPLEVQVGVSSQLDPDKNIRFTFPTPLSKADTAGIHLYAKHDTLWYRAPFEFKPVPNKLREYELRGEWRPNIEYSLEVDSAAFEDIYGLATTAIKQGFKVSSLDEYGTLLVNITSLTDEPLLVQLLNGQDQVVKEVKAINGVAEFYYLKPQKCYLRLIVDRNNNGKWDTGNYDSDQQAEEVYYYPEAIECKAKWDLTESWDPLVRELSLQKPGAITKQKPDKEKKVKNQNVQRAAKLGIQYVPKM
;
A
#
# COMPACT_ATOMS: atom_id res chain seq x y z
N MET A 1 -3.79 64.34 -5.43
CA MET A 1 -3.00 64.72 -4.24
C MET A 1 -2.29 66.07 -4.38
N LYS A 2 -1.79 66.49 -5.55
CA LYS A 2 -1.11 67.75 -5.75
C LYS A 2 -2.03 69.01 -5.66
N LYS A 3 -3.33 68.93 -5.97
CA LYS A 3 -4.31 70.04 -5.89
C LYS A 3 -4.87 70.29 -4.49
N ILE A 4 -4.61 69.39 -3.53
CA ILE A 4 -5.04 69.56 -2.11
C ILE A 4 -3.92 70.20 -1.28
N LEU A 5 -2.67 70.09 -1.72
CA LEU A 5 -1.53 70.73 -1.03
C LEU A 5 -1.40 72.22 -1.31
N ASP A 6 -1.84 72.70 -2.47
CA ASP A 6 -1.77 74.12 -2.85
C ASP A 6 -2.86 75.00 -2.20
N PHE A 7 -3.84 74.41 -1.57
CA PHE A 7 -4.90 75.11 -0.82
C PHE A 7 -4.54 75.39 0.65
N LEU A 8 -3.45 74.73 1.14
CA LEU A 8 -3.04 74.83 2.53
C LEU A 8 -1.84 75.80 2.81
N VAL A 9 -1.35 76.50 1.77
CA VAL A 9 -0.21 77.43 1.88
C VAL A 9 -0.66 78.85 1.46
N GLY A 10 -1.75 79.32 1.99
CA GLY A 10 -2.24 80.69 1.83
C GLY A 10 -2.28 81.46 3.17
N ASN A 11 -1.39 82.40 3.25
CA ASN A 11 -1.13 83.46 4.25
C ASN A 11 -2.28 83.85 5.20
N SER A 12 -2.11 83.68 6.52
CA SER A 12 -2.45 84.65 7.55
C SER A 12 -2.16 84.07 8.95
N GLN A 13 -1.39 84.76 9.71
CA GLN A 13 -0.96 84.36 11.08
C GLN A 13 -2.16 84.35 12.12
N LYS A 14 -3.30 84.84 11.81
CA LYS A 14 -4.47 84.90 12.75
C LYS A 14 -5.38 83.65 12.65
N GLU A 15 -5.32 82.89 11.62
CA GLU A 15 -6.14 81.64 11.47
C GLU A 15 -5.46 80.38 12.05
N LYS A 16 -4.15 80.42 12.30
CA LYS A 16 -3.39 79.25 12.81
C LYS A 16 -3.79 78.82 14.22
N THR A 17 -4.33 79.75 15.05
CA THR A 17 -4.75 79.46 16.42
C THR A 17 -6.13 78.77 16.48
N LEU A 18 -6.96 78.93 15.47
CA LEU A 18 -8.31 78.32 15.44
C LEU A 18 -8.29 76.90 14.91
N PHE A 19 -7.35 76.58 14.04
CA PHE A 19 -7.26 75.23 13.43
C PHE A 19 -6.48 74.23 14.28
N LEU A 20 -5.64 74.68 15.23
CA LEU A 20 -4.89 73.79 16.11
C LEU A 20 -5.78 72.89 16.98
N PRO A 21 -6.84 73.40 17.65
CA PRO A 21 -7.80 72.56 18.37
C PRO A 21 -8.62 71.64 17.44
N LEU A 22 -8.89 72.06 16.18
CA LEU A 22 -9.61 71.25 15.22
C LEU A 22 -8.75 70.08 14.72
N TYR A 23 -7.47 70.29 14.50
CA TYR A 23 -6.48 69.22 14.20
C TYR A 23 -6.30 68.29 15.38
N LEU A 24 -6.27 68.80 16.60
CA LEU A 24 -6.16 67.97 17.81
C LEU A 24 -7.43 67.15 18.03
N LEU A 25 -8.60 67.71 17.73
CA LEU A 25 -9.90 66.99 17.75
C LEU A 25 -9.98 65.92 16.64
N ALA A 26 -9.52 66.25 15.42
CA ALA A 26 -9.44 65.27 14.32
C ALA A 26 -8.45 64.16 14.60
N PHE A 27 -7.31 64.43 15.25
CA PHE A 27 -6.33 63.46 15.68
C PHE A 27 -6.84 62.57 16.82
N LEU A 28 -7.58 63.14 17.78
CA LEU A 28 -8.28 62.37 18.82
C LEU A 28 -9.38 61.46 18.27
N LEU A 29 -10.06 61.87 17.18
CA LEU A 29 -11.04 61.02 16.50
C LEU A 29 -10.38 59.86 15.70
N LEU A 30 -9.11 60.02 15.25
CA LEU A 30 -8.39 58.99 14.54
C LEU A 30 -7.74 57.95 15.49
N VAL A 31 -7.60 58.25 16.77
CA VAL A 31 -7.07 57.32 17.79
C VAL A 31 -8.18 56.55 18.50
N SER A 32 -9.45 56.91 18.26
CA SER A 32 -10.58 56.12 18.74
C SER A 32 -10.76 54.87 17.85
N CYS A 33 -9.81 53.92 17.94
CA CYS A 33 -10.07 52.53 17.59
C CYS A 33 -11.10 52.01 18.62
N ALA A 34 -12.34 52.17 18.32
CA ALA A 34 -13.39 51.38 18.94
C ALA A 34 -13.07 49.91 18.52
N LYS A 35 -12.43 49.14 19.38
CA LYS A 35 -12.53 47.70 19.31
C LYS A 35 -14.02 47.41 19.34
N MET A 36 -14.62 47.06 18.19
CA MET A 36 -15.92 46.42 18.21
C MET A 36 -15.70 45.14 19.03
N GLY A 37 -16.10 45.15 20.27
CA GLY A 37 -16.21 43.99 21.10
C GLY A 37 -17.21 43.08 20.41
N GLN A 38 -16.73 42.10 19.69
CA GLN A 38 -17.57 40.96 19.36
C GLN A 38 -18.03 40.41 20.70
N PRO A 39 -19.33 40.18 20.87
CA PRO A 39 -19.79 39.52 22.10
C PRO A 39 -19.00 38.23 22.25
N ASP A 40 -18.27 38.11 23.34
CA ASP A 40 -17.43 36.97 23.66
C ASP A 40 -18.22 35.69 23.92
N GLY A 41 -19.38 35.48 23.33
CA GLY A 41 -20.21 34.28 23.48
C GLY A 41 -20.27 33.70 24.91
N GLY A 42 -21.13 32.77 25.16
CA GLY A 42 -21.16 31.98 26.39
C GLY A 42 -20.01 30.94 26.47
N TRP A 43 -19.98 30.14 27.53
CA TRP A 43 -19.18 28.96 27.61
C TRP A 43 -19.56 27.98 26.49
N TYR A 44 -18.57 27.27 25.92
CA TYR A 44 -18.84 26.21 24.96
C TYR A 44 -19.54 25.04 25.63
N ASP A 45 -20.43 24.39 24.91
CA ASP A 45 -20.97 23.11 25.39
C ASP A 45 -19.87 22.01 25.24
N GLU A 46 -19.57 21.35 26.33
CA GLU A 46 -18.63 20.22 26.40
C GLU A 46 -19.35 18.91 26.71
N THR A 47 -20.68 18.91 26.61
CA THR A 47 -21.51 17.72 26.88
C THR A 47 -21.77 17.00 25.56
N PRO A 48 -21.47 15.71 25.43
CA PRO A 48 -21.89 14.93 24.26
C PRO A 48 -23.40 14.77 24.16
N PRO A 49 -23.98 14.68 22.96
CA PRO A 49 -25.41 14.46 22.77
C PRO A 49 -25.86 13.14 23.39
N LYS A 50 -27.08 13.13 23.92
CA LYS A 50 -27.71 11.96 24.55
C LYS A 50 -29.00 11.61 23.85
N VAL A 51 -29.27 10.30 23.74
CA VAL A 51 -30.56 9.80 23.25
C VAL A 51 -31.60 10.01 24.34
N ILE A 52 -32.70 10.66 24.00
CA ILE A 52 -33.87 10.89 24.89
C ILE A 52 -35.04 9.96 24.56
N GLY A 53 -35.00 9.29 23.42
CA GLY A 53 -36.04 8.32 23.05
C GLY A 53 -35.85 7.84 21.61
N ALA A 54 -36.56 6.80 21.25
CA ALA A 54 -36.63 6.29 19.88
C ALA A 54 -38.03 5.75 19.57
N ASP A 55 -38.41 5.77 18.29
CA ASP A 55 -39.63 5.19 17.76
C ASP A 55 -39.30 4.33 16.52
N PRO A 56 -39.44 3.00 16.57
CA PRO A 56 -39.76 2.18 17.75
C PRO A 56 -38.76 2.35 18.91
N ALA A 57 -39.15 1.97 20.13
CA ALA A 57 -38.26 2.05 21.28
C ALA A 57 -37.01 1.20 21.04
N ASP A 58 -35.85 1.62 21.55
CA ASP A 58 -34.63 0.80 21.54
C ASP A 58 -34.89 -0.48 22.38
N GLY A 59 -34.49 -1.63 21.83
CA GLY A 59 -34.86 -2.92 22.39
C GLY A 59 -36.31 -3.34 22.13
N GLY A 60 -37.08 -2.62 21.29
CA GLY A 60 -38.46 -2.93 20.95
C GLY A 60 -38.62 -4.27 20.25
N VAL A 61 -39.70 -5.03 20.60
CA VAL A 61 -40.05 -6.32 19.97
C VAL A 61 -41.35 -6.24 19.19
N GLY A 62 -41.60 -7.18 18.29
CA GLY A 62 -42.79 -7.21 17.44
C GLY A 62 -42.89 -6.03 16.47
N VAL A 63 -41.79 -5.40 16.15
CA VAL A 63 -41.70 -4.19 15.29
C VAL A 63 -42.03 -4.54 13.85
N LYS A 64 -42.94 -3.79 13.22
CA LYS A 64 -43.31 -3.93 11.82
C LYS A 64 -42.90 -2.71 10.96
N SER A 65 -42.49 -1.63 11.63
CA SER A 65 -42.09 -0.37 10.97
C SER A 65 -40.73 -0.51 10.31
N LYS A 66 -40.63 -0.14 9.04
CA LYS A 66 -39.34 0.00 8.33
C LYS A 66 -38.64 1.33 8.66
N LYS A 67 -39.29 2.23 9.39
CA LYS A 67 -38.76 3.53 9.73
C LYS A 67 -38.46 3.62 11.21
N VAL A 68 -37.23 3.99 11.51
CA VAL A 68 -36.70 4.21 12.86
C VAL A 68 -36.40 5.67 13.03
N SER A 69 -36.81 6.26 14.16
CA SER A 69 -36.54 7.64 14.52
C SER A 69 -35.88 7.69 15.90
N ILE A 70 -34.71 8.30 15.99
CA ILE A 70 -33.97 8.43 17.25
C ILE A 70 -33.88 9.89 17.60
N TYR A 71 -34.28 10.26 18.83
CA TYR A 71 -34.35 11.62 19.30
C TYR A 71 -33.26 11.93 20.31
N PHE A 72 -32.72 13.14 20.22
CA PHE A 72 -31.61 13.63 21.03
C PHE A 72 -31.97 14.88 21.82
N ASP A 73 -31.26 15.13 22.89
CA ASP A 73 -31.43 16.32 23.75
C ASP A 73 -30.95 17.61 23.06
N GLU A 74 -30.09 17.52 22.03
CA GLU A 74 -29.52 18.62 21.30
C GLU A 74 -29.49 18.40 19.77
N PHE A 75 -29.06 19.44 19.02
CA PHE A 75 -28.87 19.34 17.57
C PHE A 75 -27.66 18.46 17.23
N ILE A 76 -27.90 17.48 16.37
CA ILE A 76 -26.88 16.49 16.01
C ILE A 76 -26.57 16.52 14.52
N LYS A 77 -25.40 16.00 14.17
CA LYS A 77 -25.01 15.69 12.80
C LYS A 77 -24.43 14.28 12.69
N LEU A 78 -24.49 13.74 11.49
CA LEU A 78 -23.88 12.46 11.12
C LEU A 78 -22.65 12.70 10.24
N ASP A 79 -21.57 12.04 10.60
CA ASP A 79 -20.32 12.04 9.85
C ASP A 79 -20.21 10.77 9.00
N ASN A 80 -20.21 10.93 7.66
CA ASN A 80 -20.10 9.84 6.68
C ASN A 80 -21.03 8.63 6.97
N PRO A 81 -22.36 8.83 7.03
CA PRO A 81 -23.26 7.75 7.44
C PRO A 81 -23.23 6.53 6.51
N SER A 82 -22.95 6.71 5.21
CA SER A 82 -22.83 5.61 4.25
C SER A 82 -21.65 4.65 4.52
N GLU A 83 -20.59 5.15 5.15
CA GLU A 83 -19.43 4.36 5.50
C GLU A 83 -19.47 3.82 6.93
N LYS A 84 -20.00 4.62 7.86
CA LYS A 84 -19.91 4.34 9.29
C LYS A 84 -21.15 3.66 9.87
N VAL A 85 -22.33 3.88 9.28
CA VAL A 85 -23.56 3.29 9.79
C VAL A 85 -23.82 1.94 9.12
N ILE A 86 -23.98 0.92 9.91
CA ILE A 86 -24.20 -0.44 9.44
C ILE A 86 -25.53 -0.96 9.96
N VAL A 87 -26.34 -1.46 9.05
CA VAL A 87 -27.58 -2.15 9.35
C VAL A 87 -27.35 -3.66 9.25
N SER A 88 -27.69 -4.40 10.30
CA SER A 88 -27.58 -5.86 10.32
C SER A 88 -28.91 -6.48 10.78
N PRO A 89 -29.50 -7.42 10.02
CA PRO A 89 -29.07 -7.97 8.72
C PRO A 89 -28.87 -6.92 7.63
N PRO A 90 -27.93 -7.15 6.67
CA PRO A 90 -27.66 -6.17 5.63
C PRO A 90 -28.88 -5.94 4.73
N GLN A 91 -28.95 -4.75 4.18
CA GLN A 91 -29.97 -4.32 3.20
C GLN A 91 -29.36 -4.35 1.82
N LEU A 92 -29.99 -5.03 0.83
CA LEU A 92 -29.55 -5.02 -0.56
C LEU A 92 -29.75 -3.63 -1.19
N GLU A 93 -30.88 -2.98 -0.86
CA GLU A 93 -31.07 -1.58 -1.20
C GLU A 93 -30.61 -0.70 -0.02
N ALA A 94 -29.72 0.25 -0.30
CA ALA A 94 -29.11 1.09 0.73
C ALA A 94 -30.18 1.82 1.57
N PRO A 95 -30.14 1.76 2.91
CA PRO A 95 -31.10 2.45 3.76
C PRO A 95 -30.91 3.97 3.67
N GLU A 96 -32.00 4.70 3.74
CA GLU A 96 -31.94 6.17 3.79
C GLU A 96 -31.71 6.62 5.25
N ILE A 97 -30.57 7.27 5.50
CA ILE A 97 -30.17 7.73 6.83
C ILE A 97 -30.03 9.25 6.81
N LYS A 98 -30.83 9.95 7.62
CA LYS A 98 -30.87 11.41 7.69
C LYS A 98 -30.81 11.92 9.12
N ALA A 99 -29.99 12.94 9.35
CA ALA A 99 -30.01 13.75 10.56
C ALA A 99 -30.67 15.08 10.25
N ALA A 100 -31.65 15.46 11.05
CA ALA A 100 -32.34 16.73 10.94
C ALA A 100 -32.70 17.28 12.33
N GLY A 101 -32.10 18.40 12.71
CA GLY A 101 -32.29 18.99 14.03
C GLY A 101 -31.80 18.06 15.15
N LYS A 102 -32.73 17.69 16.02
CA LYS A 102 -32.48 16.77 17.16
C LYS A 102 -32.86 15.30 16.89
N LYS A 103 -32.91 14.92 15.63
CA LYS A 103 -33.46 13.63 15.21
C LYS A 103 -32.62 12.96 14.12
N ILE A 104 -32.35 11.65 14.28
CA ILE A 104 -31.93 10.77 13.21
C ILE A 104 -33.12 9.94 12.73
N THR A 105 -33.26 9.81 11.43
CA THR A 105 -34.24 8.92 10.79
C THR A 105 -33.51 7.92 9.93
N VAL A 106 -33.79 6.63 10.12
CA VAL A 106 -33.33 5.53 9.30
C VAL A 106 -34.55 4.89 8.65
N SER A 107 -34.58 4.83 7.32
CA SER A 107 -35.63 4.19 6.54
C SER A 107 -35.04 2.96 5.84
N LEU A 108 -35.45 1.78 6.27
CA LEU A 108 -35.07 0.51 5.66
C LEU A 108 -35.90 0.31 4.39
N VAL A 109 -35.25 -0.06 3.29
CA VAL A 109 -35.93 -0.23 1.99
C VAL A 109 -36.43 -1.66 1.82
N ASP A 110 -35.59 -2.63 2.15
CA ASP A 110 -35.90 -4.05 2.05
C ASP A 110 -37.03 -4.46 3.01
N SER A 111 -37.70 -5.56 2.69
CA SER A 111 -38.70 -6.13 3.57
C SER A 111 -38.05 -6.71 4.81
N LEU A 112 -38.64 -6.43 5.98
CA LEU A 112 -38.14 -6.95 7.24
C LEU A 112 -38.31 -8.48 7.29
N LYS A 113 -37.23 -9.17 7.67
CA LYS A 113 -37.25 -10.63 7.91
C LYS A 113 -38.05 -10.94 9.18
N PRO A 114 -38.89 -11.98 9.20
CA PRO A 114 -39.64 -12.35 10.40
C PRO A 114 -38.70 -12.90 11.49
N ASN A 115 -39.10 -12.74 12.74
CA ASN A 115 -38.40 -13.27 13.92
C ASN A 115 -36.89 -12.93 13.90
N THR A 116 -36.56 -11.68 13.57
CA THR A 116 -35.18 -11.27 13.36
C THR A 116 -34.87 -10.00 14.14
N THR A 117 -33.79 -10.00 14.87
CA THR A 117 -33.25 -8.83 15.53
C THR A 117 -32.50 -7.98 14.48
N TYR A 118 -32.81 -6.69 14.40
CA TYR A 118 -32.12 -5.71 13.61
C TYR A 118 -31.24 -4.85 14.49
N THR A 119 -30.00 -4.62 14.11
CA THR A 119 -29.08 -3.69 14.74
C THR A 119 -28.69 -2.60 13.76
N ILE A 120 -28.68 -1.35 14.20
CA ILE A 120 -28.17 -0.20 13.46
C ILE A 120 -26.99 0.36 14.26
N ASP A 121 -25.79 0.04 13.82
CA ASP A 121 -24.57 0.50 14.48
C ASP A 121 -24.12 1.81 13.85
N PHE A 122 -24.13 2.89 14.61
CA PHE A 122 -23.70 4.21 14.21
C PHE A 122 -22.19 4.43 14.43
N SER A 123 -21.52 3.49 15.13
CA SER A 123 -20.11 3.65 15.49
C SER A 123 -19.87 5.03 16.14
N ASP A 124 -18.87 5.79 15.68
CA ASP A 124 -18.53 7.15 16.10
C ASP A 124 -19.12 8.25 15.19
N ALA A 125 -20.15 7.93 14.40
CA ALA A 125 -20.71 8.87 13.41
C ALA A 125 -21.47 10.04 14.01
N ILE A 126 -22.00 9.92 15.25
CA ILE A 126 -22.87 10.91 15.86
C ILE A 126 -22.05 11.94 16.65
N SER A 127 -22.29 13.20 16.42
CA SER A 127 -21.76 14.34 17.20
C SER A 127 -22.77 15.46 17.28
N ASP A 128 -22.60 16.38 18.25
CA ASP A 128 -23.37 17.62 18.24
C ASP A 128 -23.02 18.47 17.00
N ASN A 129 -23.93 19.33 16.64
CA ASN A 129 -23.80 20.18 15.44
C ASN A 129 -22.88 21.38 15.65
N ASN A 130 -22.73 21.89 16.86
CA ASN A 130 -22.10 23.16 17.14
C ASN A 130 -20.61 22.98 17.47
N GLU A 131 -20.29 22.24 18.52
CA GLU A 131 -18.94 22.04 19.04
C GLU A 131 -18.26 20.78 18.49
N ASN A 132 -19.02 19.86 17.89
CA ASN A 132 -18.61 18.54 17.42
C ASN A 132 -18.17 17.58 18.53
N ASN A 133 -18.83 17.67 19.70
CA ASN A 133 -18.60 16.72 20.76
C ASN A 133 -19.12 15.33 20.34
N PRO A 134 -18.26 14.30 20.34
CA PRO A 134 -18.65 12.97 19.89
C PRO A 134 -19.55 12.28 20.93
N MET A 135 -20.62 11.64 20.47
CA MET A 135 -21.44 10.78 21.34
C MET A 135 -20.69 9.51 21.78
N GLY A 136 -19.73 9.05 20.99
CA GLY A 136 -19.10 7.77 21.12
C GLY A 136 -19.83 6.69 20.32
N ASN A 137 -19.50 5.42 20.58
CA ASN A 137 -20.14 4.30 19.90
C ASN A 137 -21.58 4.11 20.34
N PHE A 138 -22.50 4.14 19.40
CA PHE A 138 -23.92 3.95 19.66
C PHE A 138 -24.50 2.92 18.70
N THR A 139 -25.23 1.96 19.25
CA THR A 139 -25.97 0.94 18.49
C THR A 139 -27.41 0.94 18.95
N TYR A 140 -28.32 1.05 17.98
CA TYR A 140 -29.77 0.91 18.19
C TYR A 140 -30.21 -0.47 17.72
N SER A 141 -31.14 -1.11 18.44
CA SER A 141 -31.63 -2.45 18.11
C SER A 141 -33.15 -2.56 18.25
N PHE A 142 -33.76 -3.45 17.45
CA PHE A 142 -35.15 -3.85 17.56
C PHE A 142 -35.34 -5.27 17.00
N SER A 143 -36.43 -5.94 17.34
CA SER A 143 -36.78 -7.27 16.81
C SER A 143 -38.16 -7.25 16.15
N THR A 144 -38.27 -7.95 15.02
CA THR A 144 -39.56 -8.24 14.36
C THR A 144 -40.29 -9.42 15.07
N GLY A 145 -39.59 -10.19 15.89
CA GLY A 145 -40.11 -11.26 16.71
C GLY A 145 -40.38 -10.82 18.17
N GLU A 146 -40.62 -11.78 19.03
CA GLU A 146 -40.94 -11.56 20.44
C GLU A 146 -39.68 -11.45 21.32
N VAL A 147 -38.51 -11.79 20.80
CA VAL A 147 -37.24 -11.82 21.51
C VAL A 147 -36.22 -10.98 20.80
N ILE A 148 -35.35 -10.34 21.57
CA ILE A 148 -34.17 -9.64 21.06
C ILE A 148 -32.94 -10.51 21.30
N ASP A 149 -32.13 -10.71 20.24
CA ASP A 149 -30.86 -11.40 20.32
C ASP A 149 -29.78 -10.42 20.78
N THR A 150 -28.99 -10.82 21.77
CA THR A 150 -28.01 -9.94 22.43
C THR A 150 -26.57 -10.44 22.35
N MET A 151 -26.35 -11.66 21.79
CA MET A 151 -25.01 -12.21 21.70
C MET A 151 -24.13 -11.42 20.71
N GLU A 152 -22.85 -11.39 21.03
CA GLU A 152 -21.83 -10.73 20.21
C GLU A 152 -20.64 -11.65 19.99
N VAL A 153 -19.94 -11.45 18.88
CA VAL A 153 -18.62 -12.04 18.61
C VAL A 153 -17.69 -10.96 18.09
N SER A 154 -16.42 -11.04 18.44
CA SER A 154 -15.46 -10.03 18.01
C SER A 154 -14.10 -10.61 17.64
N GLY A 155 -13.27 -9.79 17.01
CA GLY A 155 -11.96 -10.19 16.59
C GLY A 155 -11.30 -9.17 15.67
N TYR A 156 -10.36 -9.64 14.86
CA TYR A 156 -9.56 -8.80 13.95
C TYR A 156 -9.53 -9.37 12.54
N VAL A 157 -9.46 -8.50 11.55
CA VAL A 157 -9.17 -8.85 10.17
C VAL A 157 -7.84 -8.21 9.78
N LEU A 158 -6.90 -9.06 9.39
CA LEU A 158 -5.55 -8.68 9.01
C LEU A 158 -5.29 -9.10 7.57
N GLU A 159 -4.43 -8.38 6.88
CA GLU A 159 -3.89 -8.77 5.58
C GLU A 159 -3.06 -10.05 5.73
N ALA A 160 -3.37 -11.09 4.96
CA ALA A 160 -2.67 -12.37 5.08
C ALA A 160 -1.16 -12.26 4.78
N GLU A 161 -0.78 -11.44 3.81
CA GLU A 161 0.62 -11.29 3.35
C GLU A 161 1.52 -10.58 4.36
N ASN A 162 0.97 -9.65 5.17
CA ASN A 162 1.82 -8.73 5.94
C ASN A 162 1.23 -8.28 7.28
N LEU A 163 0.13 -8.88 7.72
CA LEU A 163 -0.59 -8.59 8.97
C LEU A 163 -0.97 -7.09 9.14
N GLU A 164 -1.14 -6.34 8.05
CA GLU A 164 -1.72 -4.99 8.15
C GLU A 164 -3.17 -5.07 8.59
N PRO A 165 -3.60 -4.25 9.57
CA PRO A 165 -5.00 -4.15 9.92
C PRO A 165 -5.82 -3.65 8.72
N ILE A 166 -6.92 -4.29 8.40
CA ILE A 166 -7.78 -3.88 7.29
C ILE A 166 -8.95 -3.07 7.85
N LYS A 167 -9.04 -1.80 7.47
CA LYS A 167 -10.14 -0.91 7.82
C LYS A 167 -11.29 -1.04 6.83
N GLY A 168 -12.51 -1.13 7.34
CA GLY A 168 -13.74 -1.02 6.54
C GLY A 168 -14.15 -2.28 5.78
N ILE A 169 -13.46 -3.41 5.95
CA ILE A 169 -13.88 -4.69 5.40
C ILE A 169 -15.12 -5.21 6.14
N LEU A 170 -16.07 -5.78 5.42
CA LEU A 170 -17.24 -6.42 6.02
C LEU A 170 -16.84 -7.74 6.67
N VAL A 171 -17.40 -8.01 7.84
CA VAL A 171 -17.32 -9.32 8.51
C VAL A 171 -18.73 -9.83 8.72
N GLY A 172 -19.01 -11.03 8.25
CA GLY A 172 -20.36 -11.58 8.29
C GLY A 172 -20.43 -13.02 8.77
N LEU A 173 -21.60 -13.34 9.33
CA LEU A 173 -21.94 -14.66 9.83
C LEU A 173 -22.96 -15.33 8.92
N TYR A 174 -22.82 -16.64 8.77
CA TYR A 174 -23.77 -17.53 8.10
C TYR A 174 -24.22 -18.64 9.07
N SER A 175 -25.53 -18.83 9.18
CA SER A 175 -26.09 -19.99 9.87
C SER A 175 -26.10 -21.25 9.01
N ASP A 176 -26.06 -21.08 7.67
CA ASP A 176 -25.84 -22.16 6.73
C ASP A 176 -24.34 -22.49 6.68
N GLN A 177 -24.01 -23.72 7.04
CA GLN A 177 -22.63 -24.18 7.14
C GLN A 177 -22.07 -24.72 5.82
N ALA A 178 -22.86 -24.71 4.74
CA ALA A 178 -22.41 -25.13 3.41
C ALA A 178 -21.39 -24.13 2.85
N ASP A 179 -20.29 -24.63 2.28
CA ASP A 179 -19.25 -23.77 1.68
C ASP A 179 -19.80 -22.89 0.54
N SER A 180 -20.84 -23.37 -0.17
CA SER A 180 -21.51 -22.59 -1.20
C SER A 180 -22.29 -21.38 -0.68
N ALA A 181 -22.59 -21.32 0.63
CA ALA A 181 -23.39 -20.23 1.19
C ALA A 181 -22.76 -18.86 0.96
N PHE A 182 -21.44 -18.74 1.11
CA PHE A 182 -20.70 -17.50 0.91
C PHE A 182 -20.81 -16.93 -0.51
N LYS A 183 -21.03 -17.81 -1.50
CA LYS A 183 -21.21 -17.41 -2.92
C LYS A 183 -22.66 -17.23 -3.36
N THR A 184 -23.60 -17.83 -2.62
CA THR A 184 -24.99 -17.94 -3.11
C THR A 184 -26.01 -17.22 -2.24
N LYS A 185 -25.62 -16.84 -1.03
CA LYS A 185 -26.50 -16.19 -0.06
C LYS A 185 -25.84 -14.95 0.51
N PRO A 186 -26.58 -13.86 0.74
CA PRO A 186 -26.05 -12.71 1.47
C PRO A 186 -25.79 -13.07 2.95
N MET A 187 -24.84 -12.38 3.55
CA MET A 187 -24.52 -12.54 4.96
C MET A 187 -25.76 -12.36 5.85
N LEU A 188 -25.87 -13.20 6.88
CA LEU A 188 -26.99 -13.11 7.84
C LEU A 188 -26.83 -11.94 8.81
N ARG A 189 -25.63 -11.76 9.34
CA ARG A 189 -25.21 -10.67 10.23
C ARG A 189 -23.95 -10.05 9.72
N VAL A 190 -23.82 -8.75 9.83
CA VAL A 190 -22.65 -8.01 9.33
C VAL A 190 -22.17 -6.97 10.33
N SER A 191 -20.87 -6.75 10.28
CA SER A 191 -20.17 -5.62 10.90
C SER A 191 -19.07 -5.13 9.97
N ARG A 192 -18.42 -4.02 10.30
CA ARG A 192 -17.22 -3.53 9.62
C ARG A 192 -16.07 -3.39 10.59
N THR A 193 -14.88 -3.59 10.06
CA THR A 193 -13.66 -3.36 10.83
C THR A 193 -13.37 -1.87 10.99
N ASP A 194 -12.87 -1.51 12.15
CA ASP A 194 -12.30 -0.20 12.46
C ASP A 194 -10.88 -0.04 11.87
N SER A 195 -10.24 1.08 12.15
CA SER A 195 -8.87 1.37 11.69
C SER A 195 -7.78 0.50 12.32
N ARG A 196 -8.11 -0.30 13.31
CA ARG A 196 -7.25 -1.33 13.93
C ARG A 196 -7.53 -2.72 13.38
N GLY A 197 -8.45 -2.82 12.41
CA GLY A 197 -8.91 -4.08 11.87
C GLY A 197 -9.87 -4.83 12.80
N ARG A 198 -10.31 -4.21 13.91
CA ARG A 198 -11.22 -4.83 14.88
C ARG A 198 -12.66 -4.77 14.39
N PHE A 199 -13.40 -5.86 14.57
CA PHE A 199 -14.84 -5.94 14.34
C PHE A 199 -15.58 -6.43 15.57
N VAL A 200 -16.87 -6.10 15.63
CA VAL A 200 -17.82 -6.65 16.61
C VAL A 200 -19.13 -6.90 15.88
N VAL A 201 -19.53 -8.15 15.72
CA VAL A 201 -20.84 -8.53 15.15
C VAL A 201 -21.82 -8.68 16.30
N LYS A 202 -22.92 -7.93 16.26
CA LYS A 202 -23.91 -7.83 17.33
C LYS A 202 -25.26 -8.42 16.92
N GLY A 203 -26.12 -8.66 17.91
CA GLY A 203 -27.49 -9.09 17.70
C GLY A 203 -27.58 -10.52 17.16
N ILE A 204 -26.74 -11.42 17.64
CA ILE A 204 -26.63 -12.79 17.18
C ILE A 204 -27.55 -13.67 17.99
N ALA A 205 -28.38 -14.49 17.32
CA ALA A 205 -29.18 -15.52 17.98
C ALA A 205 -28.29 -16.68 18.47
N PRO A 206 -28.71 -17.45 19.49
CA PRO A 206 -28.04 -18.70 19.83
C PRO A 206 -28.00 -19.67 18.65
N GLY A 207 -26.82 -20.24 18.37
CA GLY A 207 -26.64 -21.14 17.24
C GLY A 207 -25.17 -21.33 16.87
N SER A 208 -24.94 -22.02 15.77
CA SER A 208 -23.62 -22.29 15.22
C SER A 208 -23.45 -21.57 13.89
N TYR A 209 -22.36 -20.88 13.70
CA TYR A 209 -22.14 -19.99 12.55
C TYR A 209 -20.79 -20.24 11.89
N ARG A 210 -20.73 -19.99 10.58
CA ARG A 210 -19.49 -19.77 9.83
C ARG A 210 -19.21 -18.27 9.75
N ILE A 211 -17.94 -17.88 9.81
CA ILE A 211 -17.52 -16.47 9.73
C ILE A 211 -16.66 -16.22 8.50
N TYR A 212 -16.95 -15.11 7.83
CA TYR A 212 -16.22 -14.66 6.64
C TYR A 212 -15.97 -13.17 6.72
N ALA A 213 -14.87 -12.72 6.08
CA ALA A 213 -14.67 -11.31 5.76
C ALA A 213 -14.72 -11.12 4.25
N LEU A 214 -15.24 -9.98 3.79
CA LEU A 214 -15.40 -9.66 2.38
C LEU A 214 -15.23 -8.16 2.13
N GLN A 215 -14.34 -7.81 1.20
CA GLN A 215 -14.31 -6.48 0.61
C GLN A 215 -15.27 -6.46 -0.57
N ASP A 216 -16.55 -6.35 -0.26
CA ASP A 216 -17.67 -6.36 -1.19
C ASP A 216 -17.59 -5.13 -2.12
N MET A 217 -17.40 -5.35 -3.41
CA MET A 217 -17.22 -4.29 -4.40
C MET A 217 -18.52 -3.88 -5.08
N ASP A 218 -19.54 -4.76 -5.12
CA ASP A 218 -20.80 -4.51 -5.79
C ASP A 218 -22.00 -4.37 -4.85
N GLY A 219 -21.81 -4.53 -3.53
CA GLY A 219 -22.83 -4.30 -2.51
C GLY A 219 -23.85 -5.43 -2.36
N ASN A 220 -23.52 -6.64 -2.82
CA ASN A 220 -24.43 -7.78 -2.76
C ASN A 220 -24.28 -8.68 -1.53
N TYR A 221 -23.24 -8.44 -0.71
CA TYR A 221 -22.90 -9.20 0.50
C TYR A 221 -22.59 -10.67 0.26
N MET A 222 -22.11 -11.01 -0.95
CA MET A 222 -21.73 -12.36 -1.37
C MET A 222 -20.38 -12.32 -2.07
N PHE A 223 -19.58 -13.37 -1.95
CA PHE A 223 -18.34 -13.49 -2.74
C PHE A 223 -18.66 -14.01 -4.12
N ASN A 224 -18.60 -13.15 -5.13
CA ASN A 224 -18.91 -13.47 -6.51
C ASN A 224 -17.82 -13.07 -7.51
N GLN A 225 -16.83 -12.29 -7.07
CA GLN A 225 -15.72 -11.82 -7.90
C GLN A 225 -14.38 -12.21 -7.27
N LYS A 226 -13.51 -12.89 -8.03
CA LYS A 226 -12.16 -13.27 -7.57
C LYS A 226 -11.25 -12.07 -7.22
N SER A 227 -11.61 -10.88 -7.71
CA SER A 227 -10.91 -9.62 -7.38
C SER A 227 -11.26 -9.07 -6.01
N GLU A 228 -12.32 -9.56 -5.39
CA GLU A 228 -12.71 -9.20 -4.03
C GLU A 228 -11.77 -9.84 -3.02
N LYS A 229 -11.37 -9.06 -2.04
CA LYS A 229 -10.58 -9.58 -0.92
C LYS A 229 -11.50 -10.32 0.04
N LEU A 230 -11.09 -11.50 0.44
CA LEU A 230 -11.87 -12.37 1.30
C LEU A 230 -11.02 -12.95 2.44
N ALA A 231 -11.68 -13.37 3.51
CA ALA A 231 -11.12 -14.26 4.52
C ALA A 231 -12.18 -15.25 4.97
N PHE A 232 -11.78 -16.45 5.30
CA PHE A 232 -12.65 -17.49 5.84
C PHE A 232 -11.95 -18.31 6.91
N SER A 233 -12.75 -18.87 7.84
CA SER A 233 -12.29 -19.83 8.84
C SER A 233 -13.08 -21.10 8.75
N HIS A 234 -12.43 -22.23 9.05
CA HIS A 234 -13.09 -23.52 9.19
C HIS A 234 -13.75 -23.70 10.57
N ASP A 235 -13.40 -22.84 11.52
CA ASP A 235 -13.93 -22.91 12.88
C ASP A 235 -15.41 -22.57 12.90
N ILE A 236 -16.16 -23.36 13.63
CA ILE A 236 -17.57 -23.10 13.90
C ILE A 236 -17.67 -22.16 15.10
N ILE A 237 -18.27 -21.01 14.85
CA ILE A 237 -18.48 -19.98 15.88
C ILE A 237 -19.77 -20.27 16.63
N VAL A 238 -19.67 -20.46 17.95
CA VAL A 238 -20.81 -20.61 18.86
C VAL A 238 -20.79 -19.45 19.85
N PRO A 239 -21.61 -18.41 19.65
CA PRO A 239 -21.64 -17.26 20.54
C PRO A 239 -22.06 -17.67 21.97
N SER A 240 -21.38 -17.13 22.96
CA SER A 240 -21.68 -17.32 24.36
C SER A 240 -21.35 -16.08 25.17
N CYS A 241 -21.82 -16.01 26.42
CA CYS A 241 -21.48 -14.92 27.30
C CYS A 241 -21.28 -15.39 28.74
N LYS A 242 -20.51 -14.64 29.50
CA LYS A 242 -20.29 -14.85 30.93
C LYS A 242 -20.27 -13.51 31.68
N PRO A 243 -20.74 -13.44 32.92
CA PRO A 243 -20.46 -12.30 33.78
C PRO A 243 -18.95 -12.20 34.03
N ASP A 244 -18.42 -11.00 33.97
CA ASP A 244 -17.01 -10.71 34.22
C ASP A 244 -16.88 -9.32 34.87
N VAL A 245 -15.68 -9.00 35.37
CA VAL A 245 -15.40 -7.74 36.06
C VAL A 245 -14.21 -7.07 35.38
N ARG A 246 -14.39 -5.85 34.93
CA ARG A 246 -13.31 -5.06 34.38
C ARG A 246 -12.92 -3.90 35.30
N GLN A 247 -11.67 -3.50 35.19
CA GLN A 247 -11.15 -2.35 35.90
C GLN A 247 -11.24 -1.11 35.00
N ASP A 248 -12.11 -0.17 35.37
CA ASP A 248 -12.24 1.11 34.71
C ASP A 248 -11.40 2.15 35.45
N THR A 249 -10.43 2.74 34.75
CA THR A 249 -9.55 3.80 35.26
C THR A 249 -10.01 5.15 34.74
N THR A 250 -10.41 6.03 35.65
CA THR A 250 -10.70 7.44 35.31
C THR A 250 -9.48 8.30 35.61
N TRP A 251 -9.12 9.16 34.66
CA TRP A 251 -7.93 10.01 34.72
C TRP A 251 -8.30 11.46 35.02
N ILE A 252 -7.53 12.15 35.85
CA ILE A 252 -7.61 13.62 36.05
C ILE A 252 -6.93 14.31 34.88
N ASP A 253 -5.77 13.82 34.49
CA ASP A 253 -4.97 14.27 33.36
C ASP A 253 -4.15 13.10 32.80
N THR A 254 -3.25 13.33 31.86
CA THR A 254 -2.46 12.29 31.19
C THR A 254 -1.54 11.47 32.11
N LEU A 255 -1.30 11.94 33.35
CA LEU A 255 -0.37 11.34 34.28
C LEU A 255 -1.01 10.94 35.63
N HIS A 256 -2.17 11.51 35.97
CA HIS A 256 -2.79 11.32 37.26
C HIS A 256 -4.12 10.59 37.18
N ILE A 257 -4.20 9.46 37.87
CA ILE A 257 -5.42 8.67 38.01
C ILE A 257 -6.35 9.35 39.02
N LYS A 258 -7.63 9.52 38.63
CA LYS A 258 -8.68 10.02 39.53
C LYS A 258 -9.27 8.92 40.38
N SER A 259 -9.65 7.82 39.75
CA SER A 259 -10.23 6.65 40.41
C SER A 259 -10.04 5.39 39.58
N ILE A 260 -10.02 4.29 40.28
CA ILE A 260 -10.05 2.94 39.71
C ILE A 260 -11.31 2.28 40.27
N ALA A 261 -12.20 1.86 39.39
CA ALA A 261 -13.44 1.18 39.76
C ALA A 261 -13.48 -0.21 39.13
N GLN A 262 -13.93 -1.21 39.86
CA GLN A 262 -14.32 -2.49 39.30
C GLN A 262 -15.77 -2.38 38.84
N VAL A 263 -16.03 -2.73 37.58
CA VAL A 263 -17.36 -2.65 36.98
C VAL A 263 -17.72 -4.02 36.42
N ASP A 264 -18.85 -4.54 36.89
CA ASP A 264 -19.43 -5.77 36.36
C ASP A 264 -19.90 -5.55 34.93
N TYR A 265 -19.57 -6.48 34.03
CA TYR A 265 -20.03 -6.44 32.66
C TYR A 265 -20.30 -7.86 32.13
N THR A 266 -21.02 -7.96 31.02
CA THR A 266 -21.21 -9.21 30.31
C THR A 266 -20.09 -9.36 29.28
N HIS A 267 -19.24 -10.37 29.41
CA HIS A 267 -18.20 -10.70 28.44
C HIS A 267 -18.75 -11.67 27.41
N PHE A 268 -18.63 -11.33 26.14
CA PHE A 268 -19.08 -12.15 25.01
C PHE A 268 -17.91 -12.90 24.40
N TYR A 269 -18.16 -14.13 24.01
CA TYR A 269 -17.19 -15.03 23.39
C TYR A 269 -17.72 -15.60 22.06
N PRO A 270 -16.82 -15.97 21.12
CA PRO A 270 -15.39 -15.66 21.08
C PRO A 270 -15.13 -14.16 20.82
N ASP A 271 -14.01 -13.65 21.38
CA ASP A 271 -13.57 -12.26 21.22
C ASP A 271 -12.16 -12.14 20.62
N ASP A 272 -11.56 -13.27 20.30
CA ASP A 272 -10.19 -13.47 19.82
C ASP A 272 -10.11 -13.98 18.36
N ILE A 273 -11.19 -13.87 17.59
CA ILE A 273 -11.23 -14.34 16.20
C ILE A 273 -10.24 -13.54 15.35
N VAL A 274 -9.35 -14.24 14.65
CA VAL A 274 -8.45 -13.60 13.69
C VAL A 274 -8.72 -14.14 12.29
N LEU A 275 -9.11 -13.24 11.37
CA LEU A 275 -9.33 -13.53 9.97
C LEU A 275 -8.17 -12.95 9.14
N ARG A 276 -7.51 -13.80 8.36
CA ARG A 276 -6.42 -13.40 7.45
C ARG A 276 -6.99 -13.24 6.05
N ALA A 277 -7.13 -11.99 5.63
CA ALA A 277 -7.76 -11.68 4.35
C ALA A 277 -6.74 -11.63 3.22
N PHE A 278 -7.13 -12.17 2.09
CA PHE A 278 -6.33 -12.23 0.87
C PHE A 278 -7.19 -11.97 -0.36
N THR A 279 -6.55 -11.65 -1.48
CA THR A 279 -7.18 -11.62 -2.80
C THR A 279 -6.65 -12.79 -3.61
N GLU A 280 -7.54 -13.53 -4.25
CA GLU A 280 -7.14 -14.67 -5.08
C GLU A 280 -6.28 -14.21 -6.27
N THR A 281 -5.35 -15.06 -6.69
CA THR A 281 -4.63 -14.82 -7.93
C THR A 281 -5.58 -14.98 -9.11
N LEU A 282 -5.76 -13.91 -9.88
CA LEU A 282 -6.49 -13.96 -11.13
C LEU A 282 -5.66 -14.72 -12.16
N THR A 283 -6.06 -15.95 -12.45
CA THR A 283 -5.40 -16.82 -13.42
C THR A 283 -6.00 -16.71 -14.82
N ASP A 284 -7.08 -15.94 -14.96
CA ASP A 284 -7.72 -15.71 -16.24
C ASP A 284 -6.79 -14.99 -17.21
N ARG A 285 -6.55 -15.63 -18.34
CA ARG A 285 -5.61 -15.16 -19.34
C ARG A 285 -6.32 -14.50 -20.51
N TYR A 286 -6.03 -13.22 -20.70
CA TYR A 286 -6.49 -12.41 -21.83
C TYR A 286 -5.33 -11.69 -22.46
N PHE A 287 -5.37 -11.46 -23.76
CA PHE A 287 -4.49 -10.51 -24.42
C PHE A 287 -4.96 -9.09 -24.07
N LEU A 288 -4.08 -8.29 -23.46
CA LEU A 288 -4.41 -6.94 -23.03
C LEU A 288 -4.10 -5.91 -24.12
N LYS A 289 -2.85 -5.93 -24.61
CA LYS A 289 -2.37 -4.98 -25.62
C LYS A 289 -1.04 -5.41 -26.20
N SER A 290 -0.67 -4.75 -27.29
CA SER A 290 0.69 -4.74 -27.84
C SER A 290 1.26 -3.32 -27.83
N GLU A 291 2.58 -3.17 -27.63
CA GLU A 291 3.26 -1.89 -27.68
C GLU A 291 4.59 -2.01 -28.44
N ARG A 292 4.92 -1.02 -29.29
CA ARG A 292 6.23 -0.87 -29.94
C ARG A 292 6.77 0.52 -29.60
N LYS A 293 7.32 0.66 -28.39
CA LYS A 293 7.88 1.93 -27.92
C LYS A 293 9.15 2.29 -28.66
N GLU A 294 10.03 1.30 -28.79
CA GLU A 294 11.27 1.40 -29.54
C GLU A 294 11.11 0.69 -30.89
N PRO A 295 11.83 1.15 -31.93
CA PRO A 295 11.69 0.58 -33.26
C PRO A 295 12.17 -0.87 -33.36
N ASN A 296 13.09 -1.28 -32.51
CA ASN A 296 13.78 -2.56 -32.54
C ASN A 296 13.14 -3.66 -31.71
N ASN A 297 12.05 -3.38 -31.01
CA ASN A 297 11.30 -4.38 -30.24
C ASN A 297 9.81 -4.05 -30.15
N PHE A 298 9.01 -5.04 -29.87
CA PHE A 298 7.63 -4.87 -29.44
C PHE A 298 7.32 -5.80 -28.29
N SER A 299 6.35 -5.42 -27.45
CA SER A 299 5.91 -6.23 -26.30
C SER A 299 4.45 -6.58 -26.43
N LEU A 300 4.14 -7.82 -26.05
CA LEU A 300 2.77 -8.35 -25.89
C LEU A 300 2.49 -8.48 -24.40
N PHE A 301 1.34 -7.98 -23.95
CA PHE A 301 0.92 -8.00 -22.56
C PHE A 301 -0.32 -8.88 -22.39
N PHE A 302 -0.25 -9.77 -21.44
CA PHE A 302 -1.35 -10.66 -21.05
C PHE A 302 -1.69 -10.42 -19.59
N SER A 303 -2.94 -10.68 -19.20
CA SER A 303 -3.38 -10.58 -17.79
C SER A 303 -2.70 -11.62 -16.90
N TYR A 304 -2.36 -12.79 -17.44
CA TYR A 304 -1.68 -13.87 -16.75
C TYR A 304 -0.73 -14.63 -17.70
N GLY A 305 0.35 -15.19 -17.14
CA GLY A 305 1.32 -15.94 -17.92
C GLY A 305 0.84 -17.33 -18.33
N ASP A 306 1.57 -17.94 -19.28
CA ASP A 306 1.32 -19.30 -19.72
C ASP A 306 2.65 -20.05 -19.91
N SER A 307 2.64 -21.34 -19.63
CA SER A 307 3.77 -22.21 -19.94
C SER A 307 3.99 -22.36 -21.44
N ILE A 308 2.90 -22.34 -22.22
CA ILE A 308 2.90 -22.37 -23.68
C ILE A 308 2.94 -20.93 -24.20
N LEU A 309 4.04 -20.60 -24.86
CA LEU A 309 4.23 -19.27 -25.43
C LEU A 309 3.37 -19.08 -26.69
N PRO A 310 2.91 -17.84 -26.96
CA PRO A 310 2.20 -17.52 -28.20
C PRO A 310 3.07 -17.76 -29.42
N THR A 311 2.44 -18.14 -30.52
CA THR A 311 3.09 -18.24 -31.84
C THR A 311 2.68 -17.07 -32.72
N ILE A 312 3.66 -16.54 -33.43
CA ILE A 312 3.48 -15.41 -34.35
C ILE A 312 3.69 -15.91 -35.77
N LYS A 313 2.76 -15.56 -36.68
CA LYS A 313 2.88 -15.73 -38.11
C LYS A 313 2.84 -14.37 -38.79
N GLY A 314 3.90 -14.01 -39.49
CA GLY A 314 3.99 -12.74 -40.19
C GLY A 314 3.02 -12.67 -41.39
N LEU A 315 2.33 -11.54 -41.55
CA LEU A 315 1.48 -11.27 -42.71
C LEU A 315 2.17 -10.34 -43.73
N ASN A 316 3.10 -9.50 -43.28
CA ASN A 316 3.86 -8.58 -44.14
C ASN A 316 5.37 -8.68 -43.91
N PHE A 317 5.81 -9.75 -43.21
CA PHE A 317 7.22 -10.08 -43.00
C PHE A 317 7.36 -11.60 -42.83
N ASN A 318 8.60 -12.09 -42.89
CA ASN A 318 8.91 -13.50 -42.61
C ASN A 318 9.28 -13.61 -41.13
N GLU A 319 8.53 -14.43 -40.38
CA GLU A 319 8.72 -14.65 -38.94
C GLU A 319 9.89 -15.58 -38.62
N LYS A 320 10.39 -16.34 -39.59
CA LYS A 320 11.46 -17.33 -39.36
C LYS A 320 12.74 -16.63 -38.90
N ASP A 321 13.20 -16.96 -37.70
CA ASP A 321 14.39 -16.35 -37.06
C ASP A 321 14.35 -14.84 -36.92
N ALA A 322 13.16 -14.21 -37.04
CA ALA A 322 13.00 -12.77 -37.01
C ALA A 322 13.18 -12.15 -35.62
N PHE A 323 13.02 -12.96 -34.56
CA PHE A 323 12.91 -12.45 -33.21
C PHE A 323 13.86 -13.16 -32.22
N LEU A 324 14.27 -12.38 -31.18
CA LEU A 324 14.70 -12.93 -29.89
C LEU A 324 13.62 -12.62 -28.88
N LEU A 325 13.20 -13.63 -28.13
CA LEU A 325 12.15 -13.49 -27.10
C LEU A 325 12.78 -13.25 -25.73
N GLU A 326 12.36 -12.19 -25.09
CA GLU A 326 12.60 -11.90 -23.68
C GLU A 326 11.27 -11.97 -22.94
N ALA A 327 11.08 -12.97 -22.09
CA ALA A 327 9.88 -13.15 -21.29
C ALA A 327 10.11 -12.62 -19.88
N ALA A 328 9.11 -11.93 -19.31
CA ALA A 328 9.06 -11.62 -17.89
C ALA A 328 9.03 -12.92 -17.06
N GLU A 329 9.40 -12.86 -15.80
CA GLU A 329 9.44 -14.02 -14.90
C GLU A 329 8.10 -14.76 -14.85
N LYS A 330 7.00 -14.01 -14.78
CA LYS A 330 5.63 -14.54 -14.79
C LYS A 330 5.11 -14.90 -16.19
N LYS A 331 5.88 -14.65 -17.26
CA LYS A 331 5.50 -14.87 -18.66
C LYS A 331 4.18 -14.18 -19.10
N ASP A 332 3.80 -13.13 -18.40
CA ASP A 332 2.66 -12.27 -18.72
C ASP A 332 3.04 -11.14 -19.67
N THR A 333 4.32 -10.78 -19.71
CA THR A 333 4.89 -9.80 -20.62
C THR A 333 5.97 -10.46 -21.48
N LEU A 334 5.80 -10.38 -22.79
CA LEU A 334 6.69 -11.00 -23.76
C LEU A 334 7.23 -9.92 -24.70
N THR A 335 8.53 -9.67 -24.66
CA THR A 335 9.21 -8.70 -25.52
C THR A 335 9.95 -9.42 -26.64
N TYR A 336 9.63 -9.07 -27.88
CA TYR A 336 10.22 -9.62 -29.09
C TYR A 336 11.21 -8.60 -29.67
N TRP A 337 12.48 -8.93 -29.65
CA TRP A 337 13.55 -8.14 -30.23
C TRP A 337 13.70 -8.51 -31.70
N LEU A 338 13.59 -7.52 -32.60
CA LEU A 338 13.70 -7.68 -34.04
C LEU A 338 15.16 -7.87 -34.44
N LYS A 339 15.51 -8.99 -35.04
CA LYS A 339 16.89 -9.27 -35.46
C LYS A 339 17.25 -8.60 -36.80
N ASP A 340 16.24 -8.43 -37.67
CA ASP A 340 16.43 -7.83 -38.99
C ASP A 340 16.20 -6.31 -38.98
N THR A 341 17.20 -5.57 -39.45
CA THR A 341 17.12 -4.12 -39.57
C THR A 341 16.02 -3.66 -40.53
N ALA A 342 15.64 -4.48 -41.52
CA ALA A 342 14.52 -4.19 -42.41
C ALA A 342 13.20 -4.14 -41.60
N LEU A 343 12.99 -5.07 -40.67
CA LEU A 343 11.83 -5.07 -39.78
C LEU A 343 11.87 -3.89 -38.79
N VAL A 344 13.06 -3.53 -38.27
CA VAL A 344 13.24 -2.34 -37.45
C VAL A 344 12.80 -1.07 -38.16
N ASN A 345 13.01 -0.99 -39.47
CA ASN A 345 12.66 0.16 -40.27
C ASN A 345 11.20 0.14 -40.80
N GLN A 346 10.50 -0.97 -40.67
CA GLN A 346 9.11 -1.08 -41.06
C GLN A 346 8.21 -0.44 -40.02
N ASP A 347 7.37 0.52 -40.40
CA ASP A 347 6.53 1.28 -39.46
C ASP A 347 5.40 0.43 -38.85
N THR A 348 4.85 -0.50 -39.63
CA THR A 348 3.73 -1.36 -39.21
C THR A 348 4.07 -2.84 -39.41
N LEU A 349 4.04 -3.61 -38.33
CA LEU A 349 4.14 -5.06 -38.38
C LEU A 349 2.73 -5.66 -38.29
N ARG A 350 2.35 -6.48 -39.30
CA ARG A 350 1.09 -7.20 -39.33
C ARG A 350 1.35 -8.68 -39.12
N MET A 351 0.61 -9.28 -38.18
CA MET A 351 0.81 -10.68 -37.81
C MET A 351 -0.46 -11.35 -37.31
N GLU A 352 -0.55 -12.64 -37.50
CA GLU A 352 -1.46 -13.50 -36.75
C GLU A 352 -0.79 -13.94 -35.46
N LEU A 353 -1.49 -13.76 -34.34
CA LEU A 353 -1.07 -14.20 -33.01
C LEU A 353 -1.96 -15.36 -32.55
N ALA A 354 -1.38 -16.54 -32.44
CA ALA A 354 -2.07 -17.69 -31.86
C ALA A 354 -1.62 -17.88 -30.41
N TYR A 355 -2.56 -17.86 -29.49
CA TYR A 355 -2.32 -17.96 -28.05
C TYR A 355 -3.50 -18.63 -27.34
N ARG A 356 -3.30 -19.03 -26.08
CA ARG A 356 -4.39 -19.52 -25.24
C ARG A 356 -4.99 -18.37 -24.45
N MET A 357 -6.33 -18.34 -24.36
CA MET A 357 -7.08 -17.42 -23.50
C MET A 357 -8.11 -18.19 -22.67
N THR A 358 -8.50 -17.63 -21.55
CA THR A 358 -9.56 -18.18 -20.70
C THR A 358 -10.91 -17.80 -21.28
N ASP A 359 -11.78 -18.78 -21.48
CA ASP A 359 -13.16 -18.58 -21.93
C ASP A 359 -14.11 -18.25 -20.76
N SER A 360 -15.40 -18.09 -21.05
CA SER A 360 -16.42 -17.78 -20.04
C SER A 360 -16.64 -18.89 -18.99
N THR A 361 -16.09 -20.08 -19.23
CA THR A 361 -16.17 -21.22 -18.31
C THR A 361 -14.89 -21.41 -17.47
N GLY A 362 -13.90 -20.52 -17.64
CA GLY A 362 -12.62 -20.60 -16.95
C GLY A 362 -11.62 -21.56 -17.59
N VAL A 363 -11.89 -22.07 -18.79
CA VAL A 363 -11.04 -23.03 -19.49
C VAL A 363 -10.13 -22.31 -20.50
N LEU A 364 -8.85 -22.72 -20.58
CA LEU A 364 -7.91 -22.21 -21.57
C LEU A 364 -8.21 -22.79 -22.94
N VAL A 365 -8.60 -21.94 -23.89
CA VAL A 365 -8.90 -22.27 -25.28
C VAL A 365 -7.93 -21.53 -26.21
N ASN A 366 -7.66 -22.16 -27.39
CA ASN A 366 -6.84 -21.51 -28.40
C ASN A 366 -7.58 -20.37 -29.07
N LYS A 367 -6.93 -19.23 -29.20
CA LYS A 367 -7.42 -18.06 -29.91
C LYS A 367 -6.43 -17.62 -30.96
N LEU A 368 -6.94 -17.10 -32.08
CA LEU A 368 -6.18 -16.46 -33.14
C LEU A 368 -6.67 -15.03 -33.30
N ASP A 369 -5.76 -14.08 -33.15
CA ASP A 369 -6.01 -12.65 -33.36
C ASP A 369 -5.07 -12.10 -34.44
N THR A 370 -5.55 -11.15 -35.23
CA THR A 370 -4.72 -10.40 -36.16
C THR A 370 -4.31 -9.09 -35.52
N LEU A 371 -3.00 -8.85 -35.43
CA LEU A 371 -2.44 -7.66 -34.84
C LEU A 371 -1.78 -6.75 -35.86
N GLU A 372 -1.97 -5.44 -35.71
CA GLU A 372 -1.20 -4.40 -36.37
C GLU A 372 -0.43 -3.61 -35.30
N ILE A 373 0.89 -3.76 -35.31
CA ILE A 373 1.77 -3.12 -34.32
C ILE A 373 2.53 -1.98 -34.98
N LEU A 374 2.19 -0.75 -34.61
CA LEU A 374 2.76 0.46 -35.15
C LEU A 374 3.96 0.91 -34.33
N ALA A 375 5.04 1.31 -35.00
CA ALA A 375 6.15 1.98 -34.34
C ALA A 375 5.70 3.34 -33.81
N LYS A 376 5.99 3.65 -32.54
CA LYS A 376 5.68 4.94 -31.93
C LYS A 376 6.29 6.12 -32.68
N THR A 377 7.49 5.91 -33.25
CA THR A 377 8.18 6.91 -34.08
C THR A 377 8.39 6.33 -35.49
N PRO A 378 7.66 6.83 -36.50
CA PRO A 378 7.79 6.37 -37.89
C PRO A 378 9.20 6.50 -38.43
N TYR A 379 9.57 5.64 -39.37
CA TYR A 379 10.88 5.58 -39.99
C TYR A 379 11.30 6.92 -40.61
N ALA A 380 10.40 7.58 -41.37
CA ALA A 380 10.65 8.88 -41.97
C ALA A 380 11.02 9.95 -40.91
N LYS A 381 10.39 9.93 -39.75
CA LYS A 381 10.72 10.85 -38.64
C LYS A 381 12.08 10.53 -38.04
N ARG A 382 12.40 9.25 -37.85
CA ARG A 382 13.72 8.80 -37.36
C ARG A 382 14.85 9.20 -38.35
N GLN A 383 14.61 9.00 -39.64
CA GLN A 383 15.57 9.39 -40.68
C GLN A 383 15.81 10.92 -40.73
N LYS A 384 14.74 11.70 -40.59
CA LYS A 384 14.86 13.17 -40.50
C LYS A 384 15.69 13.60 -39.28
N GLN A 385 15.53 12.93 -38.16
CA GLN A 385 16.31 13.21 -36.97
C GLN A 385 17.78 12.82 -37.14
N LEU A 386 18.05 11.64 -37.69
CA LEU A 386 19.41 11.18 -38.03
C LEU A 386 20.12 12.11 -39.00
N ASN A 387 19.44 12.55 -40.06
CA ASN A 387 20.00 13.48 -41.03
C ASN A 387 20.33 14.82 -40.37
N LYS A 388 19.48 15.31 -39.49
CA LYS A 388 19.75 16.53 -38.71
C LYS A 388 20.96 16.36 -37.79
N GLU A 389 21.06 15.24 -37.06
CA GLU A 389 22.23 14.94 -36.23
C GLU A 389 23.52 14.90 -37.07
N LEU A 390 23.47 14.28 -38.25
CA LEU A 390 24.58 14.20 -39.17
C LEU A 390 24.99 15.60 -39.69
N GLU A 391 24.03 16.43 -40.09
CA GLU A 391 24.31 17.82 -40.53
C GLU A 391 24.95 18.64 -39.40
N ASP A 392 24.42 18.55 -38.19
CA ASP A 392 24.95 19.30 -37.06
C ASP A 392 26.36 18.82 -36.67
N TRP A 393 26.60 17.52 -36.74
CA TRP A 393 27.92 16.92 -36.54
C TRP A 393 28.90 17.40 -37.64
N THR A 394 28.51 17.32 -38.92
CA THR A 394 29.32 17.75 -40.05
C THR A 394 29.71 19.24 -39.92
N LYS A 395 28.76 20.12 -39.60
CA LYS A 395 29.03 21.54 -39.34
C LYS A 395 30.04 21.75 -38.22
N LYS A 396 29.97 20.89 -37.18
CA LYS A 396 30.92 20.93 -36.06
C LYS A 396 32.34 20.53 -36.52
N GLN A 397 32.45 19.44 -37.26
CA GLN A 397 33.75 18.97 -37.78
C GLN A 397 34.38 19.98 -38.77
N GLU A 398 33.60 20.60 -39.64
CA GLU A 398 34.08 21.66 -40.51
C GLU A 398 34.61 22.89 -39.75
N LYS A 399 33.99 23.25 -38.63
CA LYS A 399 34.49 24.33 -37.77
C LYS A 399 35.82 23.95 -37.12
N LEU A 400 35.99 22.70 -36.64
CA LEU A 400 37.27 22.21 -36.11
C LEU A 400 38.36 22.23 -37.19
N LYS A 401 38.06 21.72 -38.37
CA LYS A 401 38.98 21.74 -39.52
C LYS A 401 39.42 23.16 -39.87
N LYS A 402 38.51 24.15 -39.93
CA LYS A 402 38.83 25.57 -40.18
C LYS A 402 39.70 26.18 -39.08
N LYS A 403 39.64 25.69 -37.86
CA LYS A 403 40.48 26.17 -36.74
C LYS A 403 41.84 25.46 -36.66
N GLY A 404 42.08 24.44 -37.49
CA GLY A 404 43.28 23.61 -37.39
C GLY A 404 43.27 22.63 -36.23
N GLU A 405 42.09 22.36 -35.63
CA GLU A 405 41.92 21.42 -34.58
C GLU A 405 41.69 20.00 -35.16
N PRO A 406 41.97 18.90 -34.40
CA PRO A 406 41.68 17.55 -34.84
C PRO A 406 40.19 17.39 -35.17
N TYR A 407 39.87 16.75 -36.30
CA TYR A 407 38.51 16.51 -36.77
C TYR A 407 38.37 15.09 -37.32
N ASP A 408 37.16 14.54 -37.21
CA ASP A 408 36.81 13.24 -37.76
C ASP A 408 36.13 13.41 -39.14
N SER A 409 36.41 12.48 -40.07
CA SER A 409 35.81 12.45 -41.39
C SER A 409 34.51 11.64 -41.46
N ILE A 410 34.28 10.75 -40.52
CA ILE A 410 33.12 9.86 -40.44
C ILE A 410 32.48 10.03 -39.08
N MET A 411 31.16 10.20 -39.05
CA MET A 411 30.41 10.26 -37.80
C MET A 411 30.49 8.89 -37.08
N PRO A 412 31.02 8.84 -35.85
CA PRO A 412 31.09 7.58 -35.12
C PRO A 412 29.70 7.07 -34.79
N LEU A 413 29.52 5.77 -34.82
CA LEU A 413 28.30 5.14 -34.31
C LEU A 413 28.17 5.41 -32.82
N LYS A 414 26.93 5.58 -32.34
CA LYS A 414 26.69 5.69 -30.92
C LYS A 414 27.13 4.38 -30.25
N PRO A 415 27.98 4.44 -29.23
CA PRO A 415 28.43 3.21 -28.59
C PRO A 415 27.26 2.52 -27.85
N LEU A 416 27.38 1.20 -27.70
CA LEU A 416 26.48 0.45 -26.83
C LEU A 416 26.74 0.87 -25.38
N GLU A 417 25.75 1.51 -24.76
CA GLU A 417 25.82 1.90 -23.35
C GLU A 417 25.58 0.69 -22.46
N VAL A 418 26.42 0.49 -21.45
CA VAL A 418 26.25 -0.56 -20.47
C VAL A 418 26.16 0.04 -19.06
N GLN A 419 25.20 -0.42 -18.29
CA GLN A 419 25.11 -0.08 -16.88
C GLN A 419 25.88 -1.13 -16.07
N VAL A 420 26.94 -0.70 -15.39
CA VAL A 420 27.74 -1.54 -14.50
C VAL A 420 27.29 -1.28 -13.07
N GLY A 421 26.74 -2.29 -12.42
CA GLY A 421 26.11 -2.22 -11.10
C GLY A 421 27.12 -2.19 -9.95
N VAL A 422 28.18 -1.41 -10.08
CA VAL A 422 29.13 -1.12 -9.00
C VAL A 422 29.43 0.36 -8.96
N SER A 423 29.46 0.93 -7.77
CA SER A 423 29.91 2.31 -7.51
C SER A 423 31.37 2.31 -7.00
N SER A 424 31.73 3.25 -6.15
CA SER A 424 33.05 3.28 -5.50
C SER A 424 33.23 2.21 -4.41
N GLN A 425 32.14 1.59 -3.94
CA GLN A 425 32.16 0.52 -2.92
C GLN A 425 31.32 -0.67 -3.37
N LEU A 426 31.76 -1.88 -3.01
CA LEU A 426 31.05 -3.13 -3.22
C LEU A 426 30.93 -3.88 -1.89
N ASP A 427 29.74 -4.34 -1.55
CA ASP A 427 29.53 -5.23 -0.40
C ASP A 427 30.12 -6.61 -0.68
N PRO A 428 30.74 -7.28 0.32
CA PRO A 428 31.45 -8.56 0.09
C PRO A 428 30.57 -9.70 -0.43
N ASP A 429 29.25 -9.63 -0.18
CA ASP A 429 28.26 -10.63 -0.61
C ASP A 429 27.56 -10.28 -1.93
N LYS A 430 27.98 -9.22 -2.61
CA LYS A 430 27.37 -8.77 -3.86
C LYS A 430 28.29 -9.03 -5.04
N ASN A 431 27.66 -9.35 -6.17
CA ASN A 431 28.33 -9.44 -7.45
C ASN A 431 28.04 -8.22 -8.32
N ILE A 432 28.85 -8.02 -9.34
CA ILE A 432 28.69 -6.86 -10.25
C ILE A 432 27.77 -7.27 -11.38
N ARG A 433 26.62 -6.57 -11.49
CA ARG A 433 25.65 -6.79 -12.56
C ARG A 433 25.90 -5.83 -13.73
N PHE A 434 25.90 -6.38 -14.93
CA PHE A 434 25.91 -5.63 -16.19
C PHE A 434 24.52 -5.68 -16.79
N THR A 435 23.98 -4.52 -17.14
CA THR A 435 22.67 -4.43 -17.81
C THR A 435 22.83 -3.70 -19.12
N PHE A 436 22.42 -4.35 -20.21
CA PHE A 436 22.50 -3.83 -21.56
C PHE A 436 21.13 -3.34 -22.05
N PRO A 437 21.07 -2.27 -22.86
CA PRO A 437 19.80 -1.77 -23.41
C PRO A 437 19.22 -2.74 -24.45
N THR A 438 20.06 -3.54 -25.12
CA THR A 438 19.72 -4.47 -26.19
C THR A 438 20.38 -5.83 -25.94
N PRO A 439 19.84 -6.94 -26.46
CA PRO A 439 20.48 -8.24 -26.37
C PRO A 439 21.86 -8.26 -27.06
N LEU A 440 22.79 -9.02 -26.49
CA LEU A 440 24.13 -9.15 -27.04
C LEU A 440 24.18 -10.25 -28.11
N SER A 441 24.92 -10.00 -29.18
CA SER A 441 25.39 -11.00 -30.16
C SER A 441 26.74 -11.57 -29.75
N LYS A 442 27.58 -10.75 -29.08
CA LYS A 442 28.91 -11.12 -28.62
C LYS A 442 29.15 -10.63 -27.20
N ALA A 443 29.69 -11.51 -26.37
CA ALA A 443 30.23 -11.20 -25.04
C ALA A 443 31.62 -11.83 -24.92
N ASP A 444 32.66 -11.05 -25.26
CA ASP A 444 34.04 -11.51 -25.21
C ASP A 444 34.61 -11.39 -23.80
N THR A 445 34.66 -12.48 -23.09
CA THR A 445 35.19 -12.53 -21.73
C THR A 445 36.70 -12.34 -21.66
N ALA A 446 37.43 -12.53 -22.76
CA ALA A 446 38.87 -12.29 -22.82
C ALA A 446 39.21 -10.79 -22.76
N GLY A 447 38.28 -9.93 -23.22
CA GLY A 447 38.35 -8.48 -23.09
C GLY A 447 37.94 -7.91 -21.75
N ILE A 448 37.62 -8.77 -20.75
CA ILE A 448 37.31 -8.34 -19.38
C ILE A 448 38.52 -8.59 -18.49
N HIS A 449 38.94 -7.57 -17.78
CA HIS A 449 40.10 -7.63 -16.89
C HIS A 449 39.69 -7.15 -15.50
N LEU A 450 39.95 -7.97 -14.49
CA LEU A 450 39.77 -7.61 -13.10
C LEU A 450 41.14 -7.59 -12.41
N TYR A 451 41.46 -6.49 -11.78
CA TYR A 451 42.67 -6.31 -11.01
C TYR A 451 42.36 -6.04 -9.56
N ALA A 452 43.13 -6.66 -8.66
CA ALA A 452 43.13 -6.39 -7.23
C ALA A 452 44.44 -5.67 -6.85
N LYS A 453 44.35 -4.64 -6.05
CA LYS A 453 45.48 -3.87 -5.58
C LYS A 453 46.09 -4.53 -4.35
N HIS A 454 47.40 -4.79 -4.38
CA HIS A 454 48.16 -5.23 -3.22
C HIS A 454 49.33 -4.26 -3.06
N ASP A 455 49.36 -3.59 -1.93
CA ASP A 455 50.27 -2.42 -1.67
C ASP A 455 50.14 -1.35 -2.76
N THR A 456 51.13 -1.21 -3.61
CA THR A 456 51.16 -0.23 -4.71
C THR A 456 50.97 -0.87 -6.08
N LEU A 457 50.85 -2.18 -6.17
CA LEU A 457 50.80 -2.94 -7.43
C LEU A 457 49.41 -3.53 -7.67
N TRP A 458 49.08 -3.66 -8.94
CA TRP A 458 47.83 -4.28 -9.41
C TRP A 458 48.11 -5.69 -9.92
N TYR A 459 47.38 -6.67 -9.41
CA TYR A 459 47.49 -8.07 -9.80
C TYR A 459 46.18 -8.55 -10.41
N ARG A 460 46.24 -9.35 -11.45
CA ARG A 460 45.08 -9.93 -12.09
C ARG A 460 44.35 -10.83 -11.08
N ALA A 461 43.05 -10.55 -10.91
CA ALA A 461 42.15 -11.33 -10.02
C ALA A 461 41.26 -12.26 -10.87
N PRO A 462 40.96 -13.46 -10.38
CA PRO A 462 40.05 -14.38 -11.04
C PRO A 462 38.63 -13.87 -10.93
N PHE A 463 37.88 -14.13 -11.98
CA PHE A 463 36.45 -13.83 -12.04
C PHE A 463 35.71 -14.79 -12.95
N GLU A 464 34.42 -14.88 -12.79
CA GLU A 464 33.48 -15.60 -13.64
C GLU A 464 32.44 -14.60 -14.20
N PHE A 465 32.21 -14.60 -15.52
CA PHE A 465 31.21 -13.77 -16.16
C PHE A 465 30.14 -14.63 -16.80
N LYS A 466 28.88 -14.55 -16.31
CA LYS A 466 27.79 -15.41 -16.75
C LYS A 466 26.51 -14.61 -17.02
N PRO A 467 25.67 -15.05 -17.98
CA PRO A 467 24.32 -14.51 -18.13
C PRO A 467 23.49 -14.82 -16.88
N VAL A 468 22.64 -13.88 -16.48
CA VAL A 468 21.66 -14.10 -15.42
C VAL A 468 20.55 -14.99 -15.97
N PRO A 469 20.17 -16.09 -15.29
CA PRO A 469 19.11 -16.98 -15.75
C PRO A 469 17.82 -16.21 -16.05
N ASN A 470 17.17 -16.54 -17.17
CA ASN A 470 15.92 -15.92 -17.63
C ASN A 470 15.97 -14.41 -17.89
N LYS A 471 17.16 -13.81 -17.97
CA LYS A 471 17.38 -12.38 -18.26
C LYS A 471 18.27 -12.22 -19.48
N LEU A 472 17.68 -11.85 -20.62
CA LEU A 472 18.39 -11.82 -21.90
C LEU A 472 19.49 -10.74 -21.96
N ARG A 473 19.33 -9.67 -21.19
CA ARG A 473 20.18 -8.47 -21.24
C ARG A 473 21.00 -8.23 -19.97
N GLU A 474 20.95 -9.17 -19.02
CA GLU A 474 21.68 -9.05 -17.76
C GLU A 474 22.75 -10.11 -17.63
N TYR A 475 23.92 -9.70 -17.20
CA TYR A 475 25.07 -10.56 -16.91
C TYR A 475 25.60 -10.25 -15.52
N GLU A 476 26.21 -11.22 -14.90
CA GLU A 476 26.80 -11.10 -13.58
C GLU A 476 28.28 -11.47 -13.61
N LEU A 477 29.12 -10.56 -13.08
CA LEU A 477 30.53 -10.80 -12.84
C LEU A 477 30.70 -11.18 -11.37
N ARG A 478 31.15 -12.39 -11.13
CA ARG A 478 31.46 -12.98 -9.83
C ARG A 478 32.95 -13.00 -9.63
N GLY A 479 33.41 -12.45 -8.51
CA GLY A 479 34.81 -12.45 -8.14
C GLY A 479 35.00 -12.94 -6.71
N GLU A 480 36.24 -13.24 -6.34
CA GLU A 480 36.61 -13.45 -4.95
C GLU A 480 36.83 -12.09 -4.28
N TRP A 481 35.77 -11.53 -3.75
CA TRP A 481 35.79 -10.21 -3.13
C TRP A 481 36.47 -10.25 -1.76
N ARG A 482 37.71 -9.77 -1.69
CA ARG A 482 38.45 -9.67 -0.41
C ARG A 482 38.17 -8.34 0.25
N PRO A 483 37.72 -8.32 1.51
CA PRO A 483 37.44 -7.08 2.24
C PRO A 483 38.62 -6.13 2.29
N ASN A 484 38.36 -4.83 2.25
CA ASN A 484 39.35 -3.73 2.26
C ASN A 484 40.25 -3.64 1.01
N ILE A 485 40.12 -4.52 0.02
CA ILE A 485 40.93 -4.46 -1.19
C ILE A 485 40.27 -3.54 -2.22
N GLU A 486 41.11 -2.75 -2.89
CA GLU A 486 40.72 -1.97 -4.05
C GLU A 486 40.81 -2.83 -5.31
N TYR A 487 39.80 -2.74 -6.16
CA TYR A 487 39.73 -3.43 -7.45
C TYR A 487 39.59 -2.44 -8.58
N SER A 488 40.12 -2.80 -9.75
CA SER A 488 39.88 -2.13 -11.03
C SER A 488 39.27 -3.12 -12.00
N LEU A 489 38.04 -2.83 -12.43
CA LEU A 489 37.37 -3.55 -13.50
C LEU A 489 37.63 -2.77 -14.79
N GLU A 490 38.27 -3.42 -15.76
CA GLU A 490 38.57 -2.84 -17.07
C GLU A 490 37.96 -3.74 -18.15
N VAL A 491 37.30 -3.12 -19.12
CA VAL A 491 36.68 -3.82 -20.25
C VAL A 491 37.21 -3.17 -21.51
N ASP A 492 37.74 -3.97 -22.41
CA ASP A 492 38.27 -3.50 -23.68
C ASP A 492 37.15 -2.96 -24.57
N SER A 493 37.52 -2.05 -25.47
CA SER A 493 36.60 -1.57 -26.51
C SER A 493 36.14 -2.75 -27.37
N ALA A 494 34.84 -2.78 -27.69
CA ALA A 494 34.18 -3.83 -28.48
C ALA A 494 34.23 -5.25 -27.85
N ALA A 495 34.46 -5.37 -26.52
CA ALA A 495 34.29 -6.62 -25.80
C ALA A 495 32.83 -7.11 -25.82
N PHE A 496 31.87 -6.18 -25.84
CA PHE A 496 30.45 -6.49 -25.99
C PHE A 496 29.91 -5.86 -27.27
N GLU A 497 29.15 -6.63 -28.01
CA GLU A 497 28.45 -6.19 -29.23
C GLU A 497 26.99 -6.64 -29.16
N ASP A 498 26.08 -5.76 -29.50
CA ASP A 498 24.67 -6.11 -29.54
C ASP A 498 24.26 -6.78 -30.87
N ILE A 499 23.02 -7.24 -30.95
CA ILE A 499 22.46 -7.89 -32.16
C ILE A 499 22.36 -6.95 -33.36
N TYR A 500 22.59 -5.64 -33.18
CA TYR A 500 22.58 -4.61 -34.25
C TYR A 500 23.97 -4.14 -34.65
N GLY A 501 25.04 -4.74 -34.09
CA GLY A 501 26.42 -4.40 -34.40
C GLY A 501 26.94 -3.19 -33.65
N LEU A 502 26.23 -2.69 -32.62
CA LEU A 502 26.75 -1.63 -31.76
C LEU A 502 27.69 -2.21 -30.72
N ALA A 503 28.89 -1.66 -30.63
CA ALA A 503 29.92 -2.12 -29.72
C ALA A 503 30.11 -1.15 -28.53
N THR A 504 30.54 -1.69 -27.38
CA THR A 504 30.89 -0.90 -26.20
C THR A 504 32.22 -0.15 -26.41
N THR A 505 32.35 1.03 -25.80
CA THR A 505 33.66 1.67 -25.59
C THR A 505 34.37 0.99 -24.40
N ALA A 506 35.68 1.28 -24.28
CA ALA A 506 36.44 0.81 -23.12
C ALA A 506 35.85 1.35 -21.82
N ILE A 507 35.74 0.46 -20.82
CA ILE A 507 35.23 0.78 -19.49
C ILE A 507 36.34 0.61 -18.47
N LYS A 508 36.48 1.56 -17.58
CA LYS A 508 37.36 1.46 -16.43
C LYS A 508 36.64 1.92 -15.17
N GLN A 509 36.41 0.99 -14.25
CA GLN A 509 35.67 1.24 -13.01
C GLN A 509 36.48 0.77 -11.81
N GLY A 510 36.97 1.71 -10.99
CA GLY A 510 37.60 1.43 -9.72
C GLY A 510 36.55 1.31 -8.60
N PHE A 511 36.73 0.37 -7.71
CA PHE A 511 35.89 0.20 -6.52
C PHE A 511 36.68 -0.45 -5.38
N LYS A 512 36.20 -0.28 -4.17
CA LYS A 512 36.77 -0.91 -2.98
C LYS A 512 35.72 -1.86 -2.37
N VAL A 513 36.15 -3.07 -2.00
CA VAL A 513 35.29 -3.96 -1.22
C VAL A 513 35.26 -3.48 0.23
N SER A 514 34.07 -3.33 0.77
CA SER A 514 33.86 -2.83 2.13
C SER A 514 34.51 -3.73 3.18
N SER A 515 34.92 -3.12 4.29
CA SER A 515 35.47 -3.83 5.44
C SER A 515 34.41 -4.70 6.11
N LEU A 516 34.80 -5.88 6.59
CA LEU A 516 33.91 -6.68 7.46
C LEU A 516 33.54 -5.93 8.74
N ASP A 517 34.37 -4.99 9.15
CA ASP A 517 34.14 -4.12 10.31
C ASP A 517 32.92 -3.19 10.15
N GLU A 518 32.40 -3.03 8.93
CA GLU A 518 31.21 -2.22 8.63
C GLU A 518 29.91 -2.99 8.85
N TYR A 519 29.98 -4.29 9.09
CA TYR A 519 28.82 -5.17 9.14
C TYR A 519 28.67 -5.85 10.51
N GLY A 520 27.44 -6.25 10.80
CA GLY A 520 27.08 -7.17 11.87
C GLY A 520 26.45 -8.44 11.32
N THR A 521 26.17 -9.36 12.23
CA THR A 521 25.49 -10.64 11.97
C THR A 521 24.25 -10.73 12.85
N LEU A 522 23.19 -11.35 12.34
CA LEU A 522 21.99 -11.66 13.10
C LEU A 522 21.63 -13.14 12.90
N LEU A 523 21.62 -13.90 13.98
CA LEU A 523 21.06 -15.24 14.05
C LEU A 523 19.68 -15.19 14.67
N VAL A 524 18.71 -15.82 14.04
CA VAL A 524 17.35 -15.95 14.55
C VAL A 524 17.05 -17.43 14.76
N ASN A 525 16.89 -17.83 16.03
CA ASN A 525 16.50 -19.18 16.42
C ASN A 525 14.97 -19.23 16.56
N ILE A 526 14.32 -19.93 15.64
CA ILE A 526 12.88 -20.14 15.63
C ILE A 526 12.59 -21.42 16.41
N THR A 527 11.79 -21.32 17.47
CA THR A 527 11.56 -22.42 18.40
C THR A 527 10.30 -23.23 18.14
N SER A 528 9.42 -22.74 17.26
CA SER A 528 8.21 -23.42 16.80
C SER A 528 8.14 -23.45 15.28
N LEU A 529 7.24 -24.23 14.67
CA LEU A 529 7.09 -24.41 13.23
C LEU A 529 8.34 -24.96 12.50
N THR A 530 9.26 -25.60 13.24
CA THR A 530 10.57 -26.06 12.71
C THR A 530 10.46 -27.18 11.68
N ASP A 531 9.32 -27.86 11.60
CA ASP A 531 9.06 -28.94 10.64
C ASP A 531 8.57 -28.41 9.28
N GLU A 532 8.27 -27.12 9.20
CA GLU A 532 7.81 -26.45 8.00
C GLU A 532 8.96 -25.72 7.28
N PRO A 533 8.92 -25.58 5.96
CA PRO A 533 9.84 -24.69 5.26
C PRO A 533 9.59 -23.23 5.66
N LEU A 534 10.59 -22.59 6.24
CA LEU A 534 10.47 -21.24 6.76
C LEU A 534 11.32 -20.26 5.96
N LEU A 535 10.70 -19.19 5.48
CA LEU A 535 11.35 -18.07 4.83
C LEU A 535 11.36 -16.89 5.79
N VAL A 536 12.54 -16.41 6.19
CA VAL A 536 12.69 -15.30 7.11
C VAL A 536 13.19 -14.07 6.37
N GLN A 537 12.47 -12.98 6.52
CA GLN A 537 12.76 -11.72 5.86
C GLN A 537 13.17 -10.66 6.87
N LEU A 538 14.27 -9.99 6.60
CA LEU A 538 14.71 -8.79 7.31
C LEU A 538 14.13 -7.57 6.61
N LEU A 539 13.43 -6.72 7.35
CA LEU A 539 12.70 -5.59 6.83
C LEU A 539 13.28 -4.27 7.33
N ASN A 540 13.14 -3.22 6.52
CA ASN A 540 13.45 -1.86 6.90
C ASN A 540 12.26 -1.17 7.62
N GLY A 541 12.41 0.10 7.99
CA GLY A 541 11.35 0.91 8.64
C GLY A 541 10.12 1.21 7.75
N GLN A 542 10.15 0.85 6.47
CA GLN A 542 9.03 0.97 5.52
C GLN A 542 8.36 -0.38 5.22
N ASP A 543 8.65 -1.42 5.99
CA ASP A 543 8.15 -2.79 5.77
C ASP A 543 8.59 -3.39 4.42
N GLN A 544 9.77 -3.01 3.93
CA GLN A 544 10.34 -3.52 2.68
C GLN A 544 11.45 -4.51 3.00
N VAL A 545 11.51 -5.60 2.23
CA VAL A 545 12.53 -6.64 2.37
C VAL A 545 13.90 -6.10 2.01
N VAL A 546 14.83 -6.16 2.97
CA VAL A 546 16.25 -5.83 2.79
C VAL A 546 17.05 -7.08 2.47
N LYS A 547 16.76 -8.16 3.18
CA LYS A 547 17.42 -9.46 3.01
C LYS A 547 16.44 -10.59 3.35
N GLU A 548 16.61 -11.71 2.69
CA GLU A 548 15.75 -12.88 2.85
C GLU A 548 16.60 -14.13 2.92
N VAL A 549 16.28 -15.03 3.84
CA VAL A 549 16.98 -16.30 4.00
C VAL A 549 15.99 -17.41 4.34
N LYS A 550 16.25 -18.62 3.87
CA LYS A 550 15.55 -19.82 4.32
C LYS A 550 16.14 -20.28 5.64
N ALA A 551 15.29 -20.56 6.62
CA ALA A 551 15.75 -21.12 7.87
C ALA A 551 16.16 -22.59 7.66
N ILE A 552 17.30 -22.98 8.22
CA ILE A 552 17.81 -24.35 8.20
C ILE A 552 17.75 -24.87 9.63
N ASN A 553 17.01 -25.95 9.86
CA ASN A 553 16.80 -26.51 11.20
C ASN A 553 16.33 -25.47 12.23
N GLY A 554 15.42 -24.59 11.82
CA GLY A 554 14.89 -23.51 12.67
C GLY A 554 15.82 -22.31 12.87
N VAL A 555 16.98 -22.26 12.19
CA VAL A 555 17.92 -21.14 12.30
C VAL A 555 17.97 -20.34 11.01
N ALA A 556 17.73 -19.04 11.09
CA ALA A 556 17.90 -18.08 10.01
C ALA A 556 19.13 -17.21 10.25
N GLU A 557 20.08 -17.23 9.31
CA GLU A 557 21.35 -16.54 9.45
C GLU A 557 21.47 -15.38 8.47
N PHE A 558 21.61 -14.17 9.00
CA PHE A 558 21.80 -12.95 8.22
C PHE A 558 23.22 -12.42 8.42
N TYR A 559 24.01 -12.48 7.36
CA TYR A 559 25.37 -11.95 7.33
C TYR A 559 25.44 -10.61 6.59
N TYR A 560 26.51 -9.86 6.82
CA TYR A 560 26.81 -8.59 6.15
C TYR A 560 25.70 -7.56 6.30
N LEU A 561 25.19 -7.39 7.52
CA LEU A 561 24.17 -6.42 7.84
C LEU A 561 24.80 -5.06 8.16
N LYS A 562 24.44 -4.03 7.40
CA LYS A 562 24.83 -2.65 7.71
C LYS A 562 24.07 -2.15 8.95
N PRO A 563 24.69 -1.25 9.75
CA PRO A 563 24.03 -0.67 10.93
C PRO A 563 22.72 0.00 10.56
N GLN A 564 21.62 -0.55 11.06
CA GLN A 564 20.28 -0.01 10.89
C GLN A 564 19.30 -0.68 11.83
N LYS A 565 18.15 -0.04 12.00
CA LYS A 565 17.01 -0.62 12.70
C LYS A 565 16.23 -1.53 11.76
N CYS A 566 16.10 -2.80 12.12
CA CYS A 566 15.47 -3.83 11.33
C CYS A 566 14.26 -4.43 12.03
N TYR A 567 13.43 -5.10 11.25
CA TYR A 567 12.28 -5.88 11.69
C TYR A 567 12.31 -7.24 11.02
N LEU A 568 11.64 -8.24 11.61
CA LEU A 568 11.59 -9.58 11.05
C LEU A 568 10.16 -9.96 10.68
N ARG A 569 10.03 -10.62 9.54
CA ARG A 569 8.84 -11.31 9.08
C ARG A 569 9.20 -12.74 8.72
N LEU A 570 8.38 -13.69 9.16
CA LEU A 570 8.49 -15.10 8.84
C LEU A 570 7.31 -15.51 7.98
N ILE A 571 7.57 -16.27 6.95
CA ILE A 571 6.59 -16.86 6.04
C ILE A 571 6.74 -18.38 6.12
N VAL A 572 5.64 -19.09 6.29
CA VAL A 572 5.60 -20.54 6.17
C VAL A 572 5.42 -20.90 4.69
N ASP A 573 6.54 -21.09 3.99
CA ASP A 573 6.63 -21.36 2.54
C ASP A 573 6.38 -22.85 2.27
N ARG A 574 5.13 -23.30 2.37
CA ARG A 574 4.77 -24.73 2.35
C ARG A 574 5.17 -25.44 1.06
N ASN A 575 5.12 -24.75 -0.05
CA ASN A 575 5.52 -25.32 -1.35
C ASN A 575 7.00 -25.10 -1.66
N ASN A 576 7.76 -24.44 -0.77
CA ASN A 576 9.20 -24.19 -0.84
C ASN A 576 9.64 -23.46 -2.12
N ASN A 577 8.80 -22.56 -2.63
CA ASN A 577 9.07 -21.78 -3.84
C ASN A 577 9.86 -20.48 -3.56
N GLY A 578 10.06 -20.11 -2.29
CA GLY A 578 10.78 -18.92 -1.87
C GLY A 578 9.97 -17.64 -1.99
N LYS A 579 8.63 -17.73 -1.99
CA LYS A 579 7.71 -16.60 -2.07
C LYS A 579 6.48 -16.88 -1.22
N TRP A 580 5.80 -15.84 -0.79
CA TRP A 580 4.49 -15.96 -0.19
C TRP A 580 3.42 -16.22 -1.26
N ASP A 581 2.54 -17.19 -1.00
CA ASP A 581 1.42 -17.54 -1.87
C ASP A 581 0.07 -17.23 -1.23
N THR A 582 -0.82 -16.65 -2.03
CA THR A 582 -2.18 -16.34 -1.62
C THR A 582 -3.05 -17.59 -1.59
N GLY A 583 -4.20 -17.48 -0.91
CA GLY A 583 -5.20 -18.54 -0.87
C GLY A 583 -6.11 -18.61 -2.09
N ASN A 584 -6.95 -19.63 -2.10
CA ASN A 584 -8.01 -19.83 -3.08
C ASN A 584 -9.23 -20.47 -2.42
N TYR A 585 -10.38 -19.79 -2.47
CA TYR A 585 -11.59 -20.23 -1.80
C TYR A 585 -12.18 -21.51 -2.44
N ASP A 586 -12.15 -21.60 -3.78
CA ASP A 586 -12.72 -22.72 -4.50
C ASP A 586 -11.99 -24.05 -4.26
N SER A 587 -10.68 -23.97 -4.01
CA SER A 587 -9.87 -25.13 -3.65
C SER A 587 -9.70 -25.31 -2.14
N ASP A 588 -10.42 -24.55 -1.34
CA ASP A 588 -10.34 -24.55 0.12
C ASP A 588 -8.91 -24.34 0.66
N GLN A 589 -8.15 -23.50 -0.04
CA GLN A 589 -6.77 -23.23 0.28
C GLN A 589 -6.63 -21.87 0.98
N GLN A 590 -6.14 -21.87 2.23
CA GLN A 590 -5.75 -20.67 2.94
C GLN A 590 -4.47 -20.08 2.36
N ALA A 591 -4.29 -18.77 2.47
CA ALA A 591 -3.01 -18.12 2.19
C ALA A 591 -1.92 -18.63 3.14
N GLU A 592 -0.67 -18.62 2.69
CA GLU A 592 0.47 -18.96 3.52
C GLU A 592 0.58 -18.07 4.76
N GLU A 593 0.99 -18.67 5.85
CA GLU A 593 1.01 -18.02 7.15
C GLU A 593 2.19 -17.07 7.27
N VAL A 594 1.90 -15.91 7.84
CA VAL A 594 2.89 -14.85 8.09
C VAL A 594 2.90 -14.51 9.55
N TYR A 595 4.09 -14.30 10.10
CA TYR A 595 4.33 -13.89 11.48
C TYR A 595 5.32 -12.75 11.52
N TYR A 596 5.22 -11.88 12.54
CA TYR A 596 6.15 -10.80 12.77
C TYR A 596 6.80 -10.91 14.14
N TYR A 597 8.10 -10.64 14.19
CA TYR A 597 8.79 -10.43 15.45
C TYR A 597 8.35 -9.08 16.02
N PRO A 598 7.84 -9.05 17.27
CA PRO A 598 7.13 -7.88 17.77
C PRO A 598 8.02 -6.68 18.08
N GLU A 599 9.32 -6.88 18.16
CA GLU A 599 10.28 -5.85 18.53
C GLU A 599 11.17 -5.49 17.34
N ALA A 600 11.75 -4.30 17.43
CA ALA A 600 12.73 -3.86 16.44
C ALA A 600 14.13 -4.27 16.89
N ILE A 601 14.93 -4.78 15.96
CA ILE A 601 16.31 -5.20 16.19
C ILE A 601 17.24 -4.09 15.69
N GLU A 602 18.14 -3.65 16.53
CA GLU A 602 19.16 -2.65 16.19
C GLU A 602 20.45 -3.35 15.77
N CYS A 603 20.63 -3.54 14.47
CA CYS A 603 21.86 -4.09 13.91
C CYS A 603 22.99 -3.05 14.03
N LYS A 604 24.12 -3.46 14.58
CA LYS A 604 25.33 -2.63 14.73
C LYS A 604 26.51 -3.30 14.08
N ALA A 605 27.43 -2.51 13.56
CA ALA A 605 28.68 -3.02 13.01
C ALA A 605 29.51 -3.75 14.09
N LYS A 606 30.14 -4.85 13.70
CA LYS A 606 30.96 -5.73 14.57
C LYS A 606 30.19 -6.45 15.67
N TRP A 607 28.84 -6.46 15.60
CA TRP A 607 28.04 -7.17 16.58
C TRP A 607 27.46 -8.43 15.95
N ASP A 608 27.59 -9.54 16.67
CA ASP A 608 26.92 -10.79 16.40
C ASP A 608 25.71 -10.89 17.35
N LEU A 609 24.53 -10.67 16.80
CA LEU A 609 23.27 -10.71 17.54
C LEU A 609 22.65 -12.11 17.41
N THR A 610 22.04 -12.57 18.49
CA THR A 610 21.26 -13.80 18.49
C THR A 610 19.93 -13.52 19.14
N GLU A 611 18.84 -13.78 18.38
CA GLU A 611 17.47 -13.65 18.84
C GLU A 611 16.82 -15.03 18.90
N SER A 612 15.98 -15.26 19.91
CA SER A 612 15.15 -16.45 20.01
C SER A 612 13.68 -16.04 19.85
N TRP A 613 13.02 -16.67 18.90
CA TRP A 613 11.67 -16.29 18.50
C TRP A 613 10.73 -17.49 18.44
N ASP A 614 9.65 -17.42 19.22
CA ASP A 614 8.50 -18.28 19.06
C ASP A 614 7.35 -17.49 18.41
N PRO A 615 7.05 -17.73 17.14
CA PRO A 615 5.99 -17.03 16.41
C PRO A 615 4.58 -17.28 16.98
N LEU A 616 4.36 -18.32 17.76
CA LEU A 616 3.03 -18.73 18.24
C LEU A 616 2.67 -18.18 19.61
N VAL A 617 3.61 -17.64 20.38
CA VAL A 617 3.36 -17.16 21.74
C VAL A 617 2.52 -15.90 21.78
N ARG A 618 2.73 -14.98 20.83
CA ARG A 618 2.02 -13.71 20.80
C ARG A 618 0.84 -13.78 19.84
N GLU A 619 -0.30 -13.22 20.23
CA GLU A 619 -1.46 -13.08 19.35
C GLU A 619 -1.12 -12.38 18.03
N LEU A 620 -1.64 -12.89 16.92
CA LEU A 620 -1.34 -12.38 15.58
C LEU A 620 -1.64 -10.89 15.43
N SER A 621 -2.74 -10.43 16.04
CA SER A 621 -3.17 -9.02 16.02
C SER A 621 -2.18 -8.05 16.68
N LEU A 622 -1.27 -8.58 17.52
CA LEU A 622 -0.29 -7.82 18.28
C LEU A 622 1.17 -8.02 17.80
N GLN A 623 1.39 -8.86 16.78
CA GLN A 623 2.75 -9.20 16.36
C GLN A 623 3.40 -8.08 15.54
N LYS A 624 2.67 -7.50 14.58
CA LYS A 624 3.27 -6.48 13.70
C LYS A 624 3.62 -5.21 14.47
N PRO A 625 4.91 -4.78 14.46
CA PRO A 625 5.31 -3.56 15.17
C PRO A 625 4.61 -2.32 14.62
N GLY A 626 4.04 -1.50 15.51
CA GLY A 626 3.34 -0.27 15.13
C GLY A 626 4.20 0.73 14.36
N ALA A 627 5.53 0.65 14.48
CA ALA A 627 6.45 1.50 13.74
C ALA A 627 6.38 1.26 12.22
N ILE A 628 6.23 0.02 11.79
CA ILE A 628 6.16 -0.39 10.38
C ILE A 628 4.73 -0.65 9.88
N THR A 629 3.73 -0.58 10.76
CA THR A 629 2.32 -0.66 10.39
C THR A 629 1.93 0.60 9.62
N LYS A 630 1.43 0.45 8.39
CA LYS A 630 1.03 1.56 7.51
C LYS A 630 -0.33 2.12 7.91
N GLN A 631 -1.29 1.21 8.18
CA GLN A 631 -2.60 1.59 8.65
C GLN A 631 -2.50 2.10 10.10
N LYS A 632 -2.68 3.40 10.29
CA LYS A 632 -2.66 3.99 11.63
C LYS A 632 -4.07 4.01 12.22
N PRO A 633 -4.21 3.81 13.54
CA PRO A 633 -5.48 4.00 14.21
C PRO A 633 -6.03 5.40 13.98
N ASP A 634 -7.34 5.48 13.76
CA ASP A 634 -8.01 6.77 13.70
C ASP A 634 -7.82 7.51 15.03
N LYS A 635 -7.71 8.82 14.94
CA LYS A 635 -7.67 9.64 16.14
C LYS A 635 -9.02 9.55 16.83
N GLU A 636 -9.03 9.13 18.08
CA GLU A 636 -10.24 9.18 18.91
C GLU A 636 -10.81 10.60 18.91
N LYS A 637 -12.07 10.71 18.56
CA LYS A 637 -12.78 11.96 18.72
C LYS A 637 -13.00 12.17 20.22
N LYS A 638 -12.50 13.29 20.75
CA LYS A 638 -12.66 13.68 22.16
C LYS A 638 -13.32 15.04 22.23
N VAL A 639 -14.05 15.26 23.31
CA VAL A 639 -14.58 16.58 23.65
C VAL A 639 -13.40 17.55 23.74
N LYS A 640 -13.51 18.69 23.06
CA LYS A 640 -12.45 19.70 23.05
C LYS A 640 -12.55 20.58 24.31
N ASN A 641 -11.47 20.69 25.09
CA ASN A 641 -11.40 21.55 26.29
C ASN A 641 -11.31 23.05 25.89
N GLN A 642 -12.28 23.55 25.16
CA GLN A 642 -12.31 24.94 24.66
C GLN A 642 -12.52 25.93 25.79
N ASN A 643 -13.26 25.55 26.83
CA ASN A 643 -13.51 26.40 28.00
C ASN A 643 -12.26 26.61 28.85
N VAL A 644 -11.38 25.63 28.95
CA VAL A 644 -10.07 25.80 29.61
C VAL A 644 -9.22 26.83 28.86
N GLN A 645 -9.18 26.74 27.54
CA GLN A 645 -8.43 27.71 26.72
C GLN A 645 -9.04 29.12 26.80
N ARG A 646 -10.38 29.21 26.84
CA ARG A 646 -11.09 30.46 27.01
C ARG A 646 -10.85 31.10 28.38
N ALA A 647 -10.95 30.29 29.45
CA ALA A 647 -10.66 30.75 30.82
C ALA A 647 -9.25 31.31 30.94
N ALA A 648 -8.27 30.61 30.35
CA ALA A 648 -6.88 31.09 30.31
C ALA A 648 -6.72 32.45 29.59
N LYS A 649 -7.46 32.66 28.49
CA LYS A 649 -7.49 33.95 27.76
C LYS A 649 -8.15 35.07 28.56
N LEU A 650 -9.16 34.73 29.36
CA LEU A 650 -9.91 35.67 30.18
C LEU A 650 -9.28 35.90 31.56
N GLY A 651 -8.25 35.15 31.91
CA GLY A 651 -7.57 35.23 33.25
C GLY A 651 -8.44 34.75 34.40
N ILE A 652 -9.41 33.87 34.15
CA ILE A 652 -10.32 33.32 35.15
C ILE A 652 -10.12 31.80 35.31
N GLN A 653 -10.45 31.28 36.48
CA GLN A 653 -10.36 29.84 36.73
C GLN A 653 -11.64 29.15 36.22
N TYR A 654 -11.48 28.14 35.40
CA TYR A 654 -12.56 27.29 34.93
C TYR A 654 -12.45 25.92 35.60
N VAL A 655 -13.55 25.49 36.19
CA VAL A 655 -13.68 24.13 36.72
C VAL A 655 -14.62 23.39 35.76
N PRO A 656 -14.17 22.36 35.06
CA PRO A 656 -15.04 21.60 34.17
C PRO A 656 -16.23 21.03 34.94
N LYS A 657 -17.44 21.17 34.40
CA LYS A 657 -18.59 20.44 34.90
C LYS A 657 -18.35 18.96 34.64
N MET A 658 -18.33 18.17 35.70
CA MET A 658 -18.17 16.71 35.65
C MET A 658 -19.46 16.06 35.20
#